data_c74d8f4137c5bf972d774abb3eaac956
#
_entry.id   c74d8f4137c5bf972d774abb3eaac956
#
_cell.length_a   1.000
_cell.length_b   1.000
_cell.length_c   1.000
_cell.angle_alpha   90.00
_cell.angle_beta   90.00
_cell.angle_gamma   90.00
#
_symmetry.space_group_name_H-M   'P 1'
#
loop_
_entity.id
_entity.type
_entity.pdbx_description
1 polymer ?
#
loop_
_entity_poly.entity_id
_entity_poly.type
_entity_poly.pdbx_seq_one_letter_code
_entity_poly.pdbx_strand_id
1 'polypeptide(L)'
;MRLIVYDVEVFCEDWLVVFKDTETGKYTIVHNDNEELKQCITEDNIYVGFNSKHYDQFIIKAICCGFVPQEVKAVNDYLIGGGQGWEYPALRDFFFRFNNVDIKDDMQMGLSLKAIEGHLGLSVEESTVPFDIDRALTEDELKETAKYCMHDVDTTERLVELRKDYLKNKVHIGKLAGLDDVKAMGMTNAKLTAALLKATKQPHDDERKYVYPSHLKREYIPQEIFDFFDKMYDPSISDTELFSEKQTFSIGECPGVVGYGGIHAAIPNYFFEETDERVIRNKDVASYYPHLMTLCGYTSRNIPSAQVFEEVLETRMKAKASGDKATANALKLVVNTTYGALLNRYNDLFDPLMGRSVCITGQLFLLELAEHLYADIPGLKIVQLNTDGIMVECNRADLGKLDEICDEWQKRTGFELEEDSVMKIAQKDVNNYIEVQPSGEVKEKGGYLVKGISSVGAWKINNSCCIVATALREYFVHGTPVEDTINGCDDIFQFQIIAKAGAKYREAYHLVDGVQVPVQRVNRVYATADERYGKLFKVKAENESTAKIEMLPEHCIIDNDNHLTIADVDKQFYIDMARKRVNDFLGIKPEKKKTTRRTKAMATTTKTENVYQKLIKAREQFLNADVQKTGKNMHLSFKYFELDDIVPPAIRIFSAIGLVPVVNFTADTGTMTIINTDNPEDTVSFVAPFNQIAPIMSNTGKQATNEMQALGSSITYMRRYLYMMALDICESDTIDANAGKPVPADSSRPRRSQGSRYSPTASGGQGGADRTG
;
A
#
# COMPACT_ATOMS: atom_id res chain seq x y z
N MET A 1 -16.16 -14.99 32.25
CA MET A 1 -15.93 -15.35 30.83
C MET A 1 -14.47 -15.70 30.69
N ARG A 2 -14.16 -16.91 30.23
CA ARG A 2 -12.79 -17.36 29.95
C ARG A 2 -12.40 -16.96 28.54
N LEU A 3 -11.13 -16.73 28.34
CA LEU A 3 -10.56 -16.42 27.03
C LEU A 3 -9.88 -17.68 26.50
N ILE A 4 -10.38 -18.17 25.38
CA ILE A 4 -9.91 -19.40 24.72
C ILE A 4 -9.29 -18.99 23.38
N VAL A 5 -8.02 -19.25 23.20
CA VAL A 5 -7.36 -19.06 21.89
C VAL A 5 -7.56 -20.29 21.04
N TYR A 6 -7.75 -20.12 19.74
CA TYR A 6 -8.01 -21.23 18.84
C TYR A 6 -7.48 -21.01 17.43
N ASP A 7 -7.28 -22.12 16.73
CA ASP A 7 -6.93 -22.18 15.32
C ASP A 7 -7.48 -23.44 14.67
N VAL A 8 -7.60 -23.48 13.33
CA VAL A 8 -8.26 -24.54 12.57
C VAL A 8 -7.45 -24.95 11.35
N GLU A 9 -7.25 -26.28 11.18
CA GLU A 9 -6.63 -26.85 10.00
C GLU A 9 -7.62 -27.74 9.23
N VAL A 10 -7.62 -27.63 7.88
CA VAL A 10 -8.58 -28.35 7.02
C VAL A 10 -7.86 -29.04 5.87
N PHE A 11 -8.07 -30.34 5.76
CA PHE A 11 -7.60 -31.21 4.68
C PHE A 11 -8.80 -31.85 3.93
N CYS A 12 -8.53 -32.67 2.94
CA CYS A 12 -9.60 -33.29 2.13
C CYS A 12 -10.55 -34.16 2.94
N GLU A 13 -10.02 -35.01 3.84
CA GLU A 13 -10.78 -35.94 4.67
C GLU A 13 -10.64 -35.65 6.16
N ASP A 14 -9.92 -34.62 6.55
CA ASP A 14 -9.66 -34.30 7.94
C ASP A 14 -9.83 -32.81 8.22
N TRP A 15 -10.32 -32.51 9.40
CA TRP A 15 -10.22 -31.18 10.00
C TRP A 15 -9.76 -31.32 11.46
N LEU A 16 -9.01 -30.33 11.92
CA LEU A 16 -8.49 -30.26 13.28
C LEU A 16 -8.77 -28.87 13.86
N VAL A 17 -9.24 -28.80 15.08
CA VAL A 17 -9.38 -27.58 15.85
C VAL A 17 -8.62 -27.69 17.15
N VAL A 18 -7.73 -26.72 17.40
CA VAL A 18 -7.00 -26.62 18.65
C VAL A 18 -7.52 -25.44 19.46
N PHE A 19 -7.89 -25.70 20.70
CA PHE A 19 -8.25 -24.68 21.68
C PHE A 19 -7.21 -24.65 22.79
N LYS A 20 -6.90 -23.46 23.30
CA LYS A 20 -6.08 -23.25 24.50
C LYS A 20 -6.76 -22.31 25.47
N ASP A 21 -7.00 -22.78 26.69
CA ASP A 21 -7.48 -21.93 27.78
C ASP A 21 -6.31 -21.11 28.33
N THR A 22 -6.40 -19.80 28.20
CA THR A 22 -5.31 -18.87 28.59
C THR A 22 -5.12 -18.75 30.11
N GLU A 23 -6.09 -19.18 30.93
CA GLU A 23 -5.96 -19.17 32.39
C GLU A 23 -5.25 -20.41 32.91
N THR A 24 -5.52 -21.56 32.30
CA THR A 24 -4.99 -22.86 32.75
C THR A 24 -3.83 -23.37 31.91
N GLY A 25 -3.61 -22.81 30.70
CA GLY A 25 -2.65 -23.30 29.71
C GLY A 25 -3.02 -24.64 29.08
N LYS A 26 -4.22 -25.17 29.34
CA LYS A 26 -4.66 -26.48 28.86
C LYS A 26 -5.10 -26.41 27.41
N TYR A 27 -4.59 -27.36 26.59
CA TYR A 27 -5.07 -27.59 25.23
C TYR A 27 -6.23 -28.58 25.20
N THR A 28 -7.13 -28.37 24.27
CA THR A 28 -8.13 -29.32 23.80
C THR A 28 -8.02 -29.41 22.30
N ILE A 29 -7.80 -30.62 21.78
CA ILE A 29 -7.62 -30.90 20.36
C ILE A 29 -8.83 -31.73 19.92
N VAL A 30 -9.57 -31.27 18.94
CA VAL A 30 -10.73 -31.95 18.37
C VAL A 30 -10.43 -32.30 16.92
N HIS A 31 -10.57 -33.57 16.56
CA HIS A 31 -10.33 -34.07 15.21
C HIS A 31 -11.56 -34.84 14.72
N ASN A 32 -12.14 -34.43 13.62
CA ASN A 32 -13.27 -35.07 12.93
C ASN A 32 -14.48 -35.42 13.81
N ASP A 33 -14.63 -34.83 14.99
CA ASP A 33 -15.78 -35.09 15.90
C ASP A 33 -16.61 -33.79 16.07
N ASN A 34 -17.68 -33.71 15.29
CA ASN A 34 -18.58 -32.54 15.29
C ASN A 34 -19.29 -32.35 16.66
N GLU A 35 -19.57 -33.44 17.39
CA GLU A 35 -20.27 -33.33 18.67
C GLU A 35 -19.31 -32.90 19.79
N GLU A 36 -18.07 -33.39 19.79
CA GLU A 36 -17.04 -32.91 20.71
C GLU A 36 -16.76 -31.39 20.46
N LEU A 37 -16.66 -30.98 19.19
CA LEU A 37 -16.48 -29.56 18.88
C LEU A 37 -17.61 -28.70 19.43
N LYS A 38 -18.87 -29.09 19.28
CA LYS A 38 -20.02 -28.38 19.83
C LYS A 38 -19.96 -28.24 21.34
N GLN A 39 -19.45 -29.26 22.04
CA GLN A 39 -19.30 -29.23 23.51
C GLN A 39 -18.17 -28.28 23.94
N CYS A 40 -17.14 -28.06 23.10
CA CYS A 40 -16.08 -27.10 23.36
C CYS A 40 -16.56 -25.66 23.23
N ILE A 41 -17.67 -25.41 22.52
CA ILE A 41 -18.19 -24.07 22.25
C ILE A 41 -19.31 -23.73 23.22
N THR A 42 -19.05 -22.77 24.12
CA THR A 42 -20.01 -22.32 25.13
C THR A 42 -20.22 -20.79 25.03
N GLU A 43 -21.40 -20.32 25.42
CA GLU A 43 -21.72 -18.89 25.43
C GLU A 43 -20.96 -18.10 26.50
N ASP A 44 -20.41 -18.77 27.50
CA ASP A 44 -19.67 -18.17 28.60
C ASP A 44 -18.19 -17.87 28.26
N ASN A 45 -17.71 -18.39 27.14
CA ASN A 45 -16.33 -18.22 26.67
C ASN A 45 -16.23 -17.17 25.56
N ILE A 46 -15.05 -16.56 25.45
CA ILE A 46 -14.62 -15.71 24.34
C ILE A 46 -13.55 -16.47 23.59
N TYR A 47 -13.72 -16.66 22.29
CA TYR A 47 -12.81 -17.36 21.42
C TYR A 47 -12.00 -16.35 20.63
N VAL A 48 -10.67 -16.44 20.66
CA VAL A 48 -9.78 -15.52 19.97
C VAL A 48 -8.95 -16.29 18.95
N GLY A 49 -9.09 -15.91 17.68
CA GLY A 49 -8.29 -16.45 16.59
C GLY A 49 -7.58 -15.34 15.82
N PHE A 50 -6.68 -15.71 14.93
CA PHE A 50 -5.97 -14.78 14.04
C PHE A 50 -6.56 -14.83 12.63
N ASN A 51 -7.08 -13.73 12.12
CA ASN A 51 -7.85 -13.65 10.86
C ASN A 51 -9.16 -14.44 10.89
N SER A 52 -9.60 -14.80 12.06
CA SER A 52 -10.67 -15.78 12.31
C SER A 52 -12.05 -15.34 11.83
N LYS A 53 -12.32 -14.03 11.71
CA LYS A 53 -13.58 -13.51 11.17
C LYS A 53 -13.77 -13.75 9.68
N HIS A 54 -12.67 -13.96 8.96
CA HIS A 54 -12.72 -14.17 7.52
C HIS A 54 -12.59 -15.65 7.12
N TYR A 55 -12.19 -16.50 8.06
CA TYR A 55 -11.93 -17.91 7.78
C TYR A 55 -12.45 -18.83 8.90
N ASP A 56 -11.75 -18.95 10.02
CA ASP A 56 -11.96 -19.99 11.05
C ASP A 56 -13.39 -20.03 11.57
N GLN A 57 -14.01 -18.89 11.81
CA GLN A 57 -15.40 -18.86 12.28
C GLN A 57 -16.39 -19.53 11.33
N PHE A 58 -16.13 -19.53 10.02
CA PHE A 58 -17.00 -20.17 9.03
C PHE A 58 -16.72 -21.66 8.92
N ILE A 59 -15.47 -22.08 9.12
CA ILE A 59 -15.11 -23.48 9.22
C ILE A 59 -15.76 -24.10 10.46
N ILE A 60 -15.61 -23.49 11.64
CA ILE A 60 -16.27 -23.94 12.87
C ILE A 60 -17.81 -23.96 12.68
N LYS A 61 -18.38 -22.95 12.04
CA LYS A 61 -19.80 -22.91 11.73
C LYS A 61 -20.23 -24.08 10.84
N ALA A 62 -19.45 -24.44 9.82
CA ALA A 62 -19.72 -25.57 8.93
C ALA A 62 -19.71 -26.89 9.69
N ILE A 63 -18.71 -27.13 10.55
CA ILE A 63 -18.60 -28.31 11.39
C ILE A 63 -19.80 -28.41 12.34
N CYS A 64 -20.15 -27.31 13.01
CA CYS A 64 -21.31 -27.26 13.91
C CYS A 64 -22.65 -27.41 13.17
N CYS A 65 -22.72 -27.06 11.89
CA CYS A 65 -23.88 -27.34 11.03
C CYS A 65 -24.04 -28.83 10.71
N GLY A 66 -23.02 -29.63 10.98
CA GLY A 66 -23.03 -31.08 10.76
C GLY A 66 -22.37 -31.54 9.47
N PHE A 67 -21.57 -30.70 8.84
CA PHE A 67 -20.84 -31.04 7.62
C PHE A 67 -19.82 -32.13 7.87
N VAL A 68 -19.69 -33.07 6.92
CA VAL A 68 -18.60 -34.04 6.91
C VAL A 68 -17.30 -33.41 6.44
N PRO A 69 -16.11 -34.00 6.66
CA PRO A 69 -14.82 -33.38 6.33
C PRO A 69 -14.72 -32.88 4.90
N GLN A 70 -15.23 -33.61 3.91
CA GLN A 70 -15.21 -33.19 2.49
C GLN A 70 -16.07 -31.95 2.22
N GLU A 71 -17.18 -31.78 2.95
CA GLU A 71 -18.02 -30.58 2.84
C GLU A 71 -17.36 -29.38 3.54
N VAL A 72 -16.67 -29.64 4.67
CA VAL A 72 -15.85 -28.62 5.35
C VAL A 72 -14.72 -28.16 4.42
N LYS A 73 -14.06 -29.11 3.71
CA LYS A 73 -13.05 -28.79 2.69
C LYS A 73 -13.62 -27.95 1.55
N ALA A 74 -14.83 -28.22 1.10
CA ALA A 74 -15.50 -27.41 0.07
C ALA A 74 -15.74 -25.96 0.55
N VAL A 75 -16.10 -25.75 1.82
CA VAL A 75 -16.18 -24.40 2.42
C VAL A 75 -14.81 -23.74 2.48
N ASN A 76 -13.78 -24.47 2.91
CA ASN A 76 -12.39 -24.00 2.93
C ASN A 76 -11.96 -23.50 1.54
N ASP A 77 -12.15 -24.30 0.49
CA ASP A 77 -11.73 -23.96 -0.87
C ASP A 77 -12.48 -22.75 -1.42
N TYR A 78 -13.77 -22.64 -1.07
CA TYR A 78 -14.56 -21.45 -1.40
C TYR A 78 -14.01 -20.19 -0.74
N LEU A 79 -13.66 -20.24 0.57
CA LEU A 79 -13.11 -19.10 1.30
C LEU A 79 -11.72 -18.71 0.80
N ILE A 80 -10.83 -19.69 0.58
CA ILE A 80 -9.48 -19.46 0.04
C ILE A 80 -9.54 -18.90 -1.39
N GLY A 81 -10.55 -19.33 -2.17
CA GLY A 81 -10.83 -18.81 -3.52
C GLY A 81 -11.38 -17.37 -3.53
N GLY A 82 -11.53 -16.70 -2.37
CA GLY A 82 -12.02 -15.33 -2.23
C GLY A 82 -13.53 -15.21 -2.01
N GLY A 83 -14.23 -16.32 -1.80
CA GLY A 83 -15.65 -16.33 -1.43
C GLY A 83 -15.88 -15.76 -0.03
N GLN A 84 -17.06 -15.21 0.18
CA GLN A 84 -17.43 -14.62 1.47
C GLN A 84 -18.26 -15.64 2.26
N GLY A 85 -17.83 -16.01 3.48
CA GLY A 85 -18.48 -17.07 4.27
C GLY A 85 -19.95 -16.79 4.61
N TRP A 86 -20.36 -15.52 4.70
CA TRP A 86 -21.78 -15.14 4.89
C TRP A 86 -22.64 -15.28 3.61
N GLU A 87 -22.03 -15.45 2.45
CA GLU A 87 -22.70 -15.70 1.18
C GLU A 87 -22.84 -17.19 0.88
N TYR A 88 -22.15 -18.06 1.62
CA TYR A 88 -22.23 -19.51 1.44
C TYR A 88 -23.64 -20.02 1.81
N PRO A 89 -24.44 -20.59 0.89
CA PRO A 89 -25.88 -20.77 1.07
C PRO A 89 -26.25 -21.58 2.32
N ALA A 90 -25.57 -22.70 2.56
CA ALA A 90 -25.87 -23.56 3.71
C ALA A 90 -25.49 -22.92 5.06
N LEU A 91 -24.47 -22.08 5.09
CA LEU A 91 -24.04 -21.40 6.31
C LEU A 91 -24.89 -20.15 6.59
N ARG A 92 -25.39 -19.46 5.55
CA ARG A 92 -26.20 -18.25 5.72
C ARG A 92 -27.42 -18.48 6.58
N ASP A 93 -28.12 -19.58 6.37
CA ASP A 93 -29.41 -19.88 6.98
C ASP A 93 -29.26 -20.66 8.32
N PHE A 94 -28.06 -21.08 8.68
CA PHE A 94 -27.78 -21.76 9.95
C PHE A 94 -27.48 -20.75 11.06
N PHE A 95 -28.32 -20.73 12.11
CA PHE A 95 -28.06 -19.89 13.27
C PHE A 95 -27.01 -20.54 14.17
N PHE A 96 -25.92 -19.82 14.37
CA PHE A 96 -24.81 -20.27 15.21
C PHE A 96 -24.26 -19.09 16.02
N ARG A 97 -24.22 -19.25 17.34
CA ARG A 97 -23.66 -18.24 18.24
C ARG A 97 -22.24 -18.63 18.64
N PHE A 98 -21.30 -17.82 18.24
CA PHE A 98 -19.88 -18.00 18.51
C PHE A 98 -19.26 -16.65 18.87
N ASN A 99 -18.80 -16.52 20.12
CA ASN A 99 -18.25 -15.28 20.64
C ASN A 99 -16.82 -15.08 20.12
N ASN A 100 -16.69 -14.88 18.82
CA ASN A 100 -15.41 -14.76 18.13
C ASN A 100 -14.82 -13.34 18.17
N VAL A 101 -13.57 -13.26 18.56
CA VAL A 101 -12.73 -12.05 18.53
C VAL A 101 -11.55 -12.32 17.62
N ASP A 102 -11.38 -11.51 16.60
CA ASP A 102 -10.24 -11.59 15.70
C ASP A 102 -9.12 -10.68 16.21
N ILE A 103 -8.01 -11.28 16.65
CA ILE A 103 -6.88 -10.48 17.17
C ILE A 103 -6.14 -9.71 16.07
N LYS A 104 -6.36 -10.04 14.81
CA LYS A 104 -5.81 -9.32 13.66
C LYS A 104 -6.57 -8.02 13.34
N ASP A 105 -7.80 -7.85 13.84
CA ASP A 105 -8.57 -6.63 13.62
C ASP A 105 -7.75 -5.36 13.89
N ASP A 106 -7.90 -4.36 13.01
CA ASP A 106 -7.21 -3.07 13.10
C ASP A 106 -5.66 -3.15 13.06
N MET A 107 -5.07 -4.29 12.65
CA MET A 107 -3.66 -4.40 12.30
C MET A 107 -3.38 -3.92 10.88
N GLN A 108 -2.11 -3.67 10.60
CA GLN A 108 -1.65 -3.33 9.25
C GLN A 108 -2.03 -4.43 8.25
N MET A 109 -2.59 -4.04 7.12
CA MET A 109 -2.94 -4.98 6.05
C MET A 109 -1.71 -5.74 5.54
N GLY A 110 -1.89 -7.01 5.20
CA GLY A 110 -0.85 -7.85 4.63
C GLY A 110 0.08 -8.56 5.62
N LEU A 111 -0.06 -8.32 6.95
CA LEU A 111 0.63 -9.10 7.95
C LEU A 111 0.01 -10.51 8.05
N SER A 112 0.86 -11.55 7.95
CA SER A 112 0.53 -12.96 8.25
C SER A 112 1.08 -13.33 9.62
N LEU A 113 0.51 -14.35 10.26
CA LEU A 113 0.97 -14.83 11.56
C LEU A 113 2.47 -15.19 11.51
N LYS A 114 2.89 -15.93 10.48
CA LYS A 114 4.29 -16.31 10.26
C LYS A 114 5.26 -15.13 10.11
N ALA A 115 4.81 -14.06 9.44
CA ALA A 115 5.63 -12.84 9.37
C ALA A 115 5.74 -12.17 10.75
N ILE A 116 4.70 -12.19 11.55
CA ILE A 116 4.70 -11.67 12.92
C ILE A 116 5.63 -12.50 13.81
N GLU A 117 5.60 -13.83 13.73
CA GLU A 117 6.55 -14.71 14.41
C GLU A 117 7.99 -14.29 14.13
N GLY A 118 8.33 -14.12 12.85
CA GLY A 118 9.65 -13.65 12.45
C GLY A 118 10.02 -12.31 13.07
N HIS A 119 9.12 -11.33 13.01
CA HIS A 119 9.36 -9.99 13.57
C HIS A 119 9.43 -9.98 15.10
N LEU A 120 8.75 -10.90 15.78
CA LEU A 120 8.83 -11.06 17.24
C LEU A 120 10.08 -11.81 17.72
N GLY A 121 10.87 -12.37 16.80
CA GLY A 121 12.02 -13.22 17.14
C GLY A 121 11.62 -14.64 17.58
N LEU A 122 10.39 -15.04 17.33
CA LEU A 122 9.93 -16.42 17.57
C LEU A 122 10.40 -17.34 16.43
N SER A 123 10.36 -18.65 16.63
CA SER A 123 10.53 -19.61 15.52
C SER A 123 9.48 -19.38 14.46
N VAL A 124 9.87 -19.48 13.19
CA VAL A 124 8.97 -19.33 12.04
C VAL A 124 8.69 -20.72 11.49
N GLU A 125 7.55 -21.28 11.84
CA GLU A 125 7.19 -22.65 11.44
C GLU A 125 6.02 -22.64 10.47
N GLU A 126 6.17 -23.30 9.30
CA GLU A 126 5.06 -23.61 8.38
C GLU A 126 4.81 -25.11 8.40
N SER A 127 3.58 -25.54 8.11
CA SER A 127 3.22 -26.95 8.09
C SER A 127 4.10 -27.73 7.11
N THR A 128 4.62 -28.87 7.57
CA THR A 128 5.34 -29.83 6.73
C THR A 128 4.38 -30.79 6.02
N VAL A 129 3.13 -30.87 6.51
CA VAL A 129 2.05 -31.68 5.92
C VAL A 129 1.36 -30.83 4.82
N PRO A 130 1.39 -31.26 3.54
CA PRO A 130 0.76 -30.54 2.46
C PRO A 130 -0.78 -30.47 2.61
N PHE A 131 -1.37 -29.28 2.46
CA PHE A 131 -2.83 -29.08 2.58
C PHE A 131 -3.65 -29.60 1.40
N ASP A 132 -3.00 -30.03 0.33
CA ASP A 132 -3.61 -30.60 -0.88
C ASP A 132 -3.59 -32.14 -0.92
N ILE A 133 -3.30 -32.79 0.20
CA ILE A 133 -3.42 -34.25 0.35
C ILE A 133 -4.86 -34.66 0.02
N ASP A 134 -5.02 -35.65 -0.87
CA ASP A 134 -6.30 -36.18 -1.38
C ASP A 134 -6.79 -37.43 -0.65
N ARG A 135 -6.26 -37.73 0.52
CA ARG A 135 -6.57 -38.87 1.39
C ARG A 135 -6.65 -38.42 2.86
N ALA A 136 -7.11 -39.32 3.71
CA ALA A 136 -7.01 -39.14 5.16
C ALA A 136 -5.55 -39.05 5.62
N LEU A 137 -5.31 -38.21 6.64
CA LEU A 137 -4.00 -38.09 7.28
C LEU A 137 -3.61 -39.39 8.01
N THR A 138 -2.35 -39.72 7.96
CA THR A 138 -1.80 -40.77 8.83
C THR A 138 -1.70 -40.27 10.28
N GLU A 139 -1.55 -41.18 11.23
CA GLU A 139 -1.37 -40.78 12.65
C GLU A 139 -0.18 -39.83 12.87
N ASP A 140 0.90 -40.01 12.14
CA ASP A 140 2.09 -39.15 12.28
C ASP A 140 1.86 -37.78 11.66
N GLU A 141 1.21 -37.70 10.48
CA GLU A 141 0.80 -36.42 9.86
C GLU A 141 -0.20 -35.69 10.76
N LEU A 142 -1.13 -36.38 11.39
CA LEU A 142 -2.08 -35.78 12.33
C LEU A 142 -1.39 -35.22 13.57
N LYS A 143 -0.41 -35.93 14.14
CA LYS A 143 0.40 -35.43 15.27
C LYS A 143 1.21 -34.19 14.88
N GLU A 144 1.79 -34.21 13.69
CA GLU A 144 2.57 -33.06 13.18
C GLU A 144 1.66 -31.86 12.93
N THR A 145 0.48 -32.07 12.32
CA THR A 145 -0.53 -31.00 12.13
C THR A 145 -1.01 -30.44 13.47
N ALA A 146 -1.26 -31.30 14.46
CA ALA A 146 -1.67 -30.86 15.79
C ALA A 146 -0.58 -29.99 16.46
N LYS A 147 0.69 -30.41 16.36
CA LYS A 147 1.82 -29.64 16.88
C LYS A 147 1.93 -28.26 16.19
N TYR A 148 1.79 -28.23 14.87
CA TYR A 148 1.80 -27.02 14.06
C TYR A 148 0.65 -26.07 14.48
N CYS A 149 -0.59 -26.57 14.56
CA CYS A 149 -1.74 -25.80 15.00
C CYS A 149 -1.60 -25.28 16.44
N MET A 150 -0.98 -26.08 17.36
CA MET A 150 -0.66 -25.63 18.72
C MET A 150 0.35 -24.46 18.70
N HIS A 151 1.34 -24.49 17.82
CA HIS A 151 2.30 -23.39 17.66
C HIS A 151 1.58 -22.10 17.21
N ASP A 152 0.62 -22.17 16.27
CA ASP A 152 -0.16 -21.03 15.82
C ASP A 152 -1.08 -20.48 16.92
N VAL A 153 -1.66 -21.36 17.73
CA VAL A 153 -2.42 -20.99 18.93
C VAL A 153 -1.53 -20.27 19.97
N ASP A 154 -0.30 -20.75 20.22
CA ASP A 154 0.64 -20.12 21.14
C ASP A 154 1.07 -18.73 20.66
N THR A 155 1.34 -18.60 19.37
CA THR A 155 1.65 -17.29 18.76
C THR A 155 0.45 -16.34 18.87
N THR A 156 -0.76 -16.84 18.66
CA THR A 156 -1.99 -16.05 18.79
C THR A 156 -2.23 -15.63 20.25
N GLU A 157 -1.98 -16.49 21.22
CA GLU A 157 -2.01 -16.12 22.65
C GLU A 157 -0.99 -15.02 22.98
N ARG A 158 0.24 -15.14 22.43
CA ARG A 158 1.25 -14.08 22.58
C ARG A 158 0.78 -12.72 22.02
N LEU A 159 0.04 -12.72 20.90
CA LEU A 159 -0.56 -11.52 20.36
C LEU A 159 -1.67 -10.96 21.26
N VAL A 160 -2.47 -11.79 21.90
CA VAL A 160 -3.47 -11.38 22.89
C VAL A 160 -2.82 -10.63 24.05
N GLU A 161 -1.71 -11.17 24.59
CA GLU A 161 -0.94 -10.51 25.64
C GLU A 161 -0.40 -9.14 25.19
N LEU A 162 0.25 -9.09 24.01
CA LEU A 162 0.83 -7.87 23.45
C LEU A 162 -0.24 -6.81 23.14
N ARG A 163 -1.44 -7.24 22.79
CA ARG A 163 -2.57 -6.38 22.47
C ARG A 163 -3.59 -6.22 23.60
N LYS A 164 -3.21 -6.54 24.81
CA LYS A 164 -4.10 -6.46 25.99
C LYS A 164 -4.73 -5.08 26.17
N ASP A 165 -3.95 -4.02 25.97
CA ASP A 165 -4.47 -2.65 26.10
C ASP A 165 -5.40 -2.26 24.95
N TYR A 166 -5.17 -2.79 23.75
CA TYR A 166 -6.10 -2.65 22.63
C TYR A 166 -7.47 -3.28 22.97
N LEU A 167 -7.50 -4.50 23.50
CA LEU A 167 -8.73 -5.18 23.89
C LEU A 167 -9.45 -4.42 25.05
N LYS A 168 -8.70 -3.95 26.06
CA LYS A 168 -9.25 -3.11 27.15
C LYS A 168 -9.88 -1.83 26.61
N ASN A 169 -9.23 -1.16 25.66
CA ASN A 169 -9.77 0.05 25.05
C ASN A 169 -11.09 -0.23 24.32
N LYS A 170 -11.19 -1.36 23.58
CA LYS A 170 -12.45 -1.77 22.93
C LYS A 170 -13.57 -1.97 23.94
N VAL A 171 -13.30 -2.69 25.03
CA VAL A 171 -14.26 -2.90 26.10
C VAL A 171 -14.70 -1.55 26.73
N HIS A 172 -13.74 -0.65 26.94
CA HIS A 172 -14.04 0.67 27.50
C HIS A 172 -14.93 1.50 26.58
N ILE A 173 -14.60 1.55 25.28
CA ILE A 173 -15.45 2.23 24.27
C ILE A 173 -16.84 1.58 24.21
N GLY A 174 -16.89 0.23 24.26
CA GLY A 174 -18.14 -0.51 24.25
C GLY A 174 -19.04 -0.15 25.44
N LYS A 175 -18.50 -0.05 26.65
CA LYS A 175 -19.24 0.39 27.84
C LYS A 175 -19.80 1.80 27.70
N LEU A 176 -19.00 2.73 27.14
CA LEU A 176 -19.48 4.08 26.84
C LEU A 176 -20.61 4.08 25.79
N ALA A 177 -20.57 3.12 24.85
CA ALA A 177 -21.61 2.94 23.83
C ALA A 177 -22.81 2.08 24.31
N GLY A 178 -22.82 1.60 25.56
CA GLY A 178 -23.88 0.73 26.09
C GLY A 178 -23.86 -0.69 25.52
N LEU A 179 -22.71 -1.18 25.07
CA LEU A 179 -22.51 -2.53 24.52
C LEU A 179 -21.97 -3.46 25.62
N ASP A 180 -22.29 -4.77 25.50
CA ASP A 180 -21.61 -5.78 26.29
C ASP A 180 -20.15 -5.97 25.85
N ASP A 181 -19.32 -6.52 26.76
CA ASP A 181 -17.89 -6.64 26.57
C ASP A 181 -17.53 -7.54 25.38
N VAL A 182 -18.28 -8.63 25.14
CA VAL A 182 -18.05 -9.57 24.03
C VAL A 182 -18.30 -8.91 22.70
N LYS A 183 -19.43 -8.25 22.56
CA LYS A 183 -19.80 -7.51 21.37
C LYS A 183 -18.78 -6.40 21.07
N ALA A 184 -18.35 -5.69 22.09
CA ALA A 184 -17.34 -4.64 21.95
C ALA A 184 -16.00 -5.20 21.46
N MET A 185 -15.49 -6.29 22.05
CA MET A 185 -14.26 -6.93 21.60
C MET A 185 -14.35 -7.47 20.17
N GLY A 186 -15.51 -7.97 19.78
CA GLY A 186 -15.77 -8.46 18.42
C GLY A 186 -15.92 -7.39 17.35
N MET A 187 -16.00 -6.09 17.66
CA MET A 187 -16.13 -5.01 16.68
C MET A 187 -14.77 -4.40 16.32
N THR A 188 -14.58 -3.92 15.09
CA THR A 188 -13.44 -3.08 14.73
C THR A 188 -13.57 -1.69 15.40
N ASN A 189 -12.45 -0.96 15.51
CA ASN A 189 -12.47 0.41 16.05
C ASN A 189 -13.44 1.32 15.28
N ALA A 190 -13.51 1.17 13.96
CA ALA A 190 -14.43 1.94 13.13
C ALA A 190 -15.91 1.63 13.43
N LYS A 191 -16.26 0.37 13.68
CA LYS A 191 -17.62 -0.01 14.09
C LYS A 191 -17.96 0.43 15.51
N LEU A 192 -17.02 0.34 16.45
CA LEU A 192 -17.18 0.84 17.82
C LEU A 192 -17.39 2.37 17.84
N THR A 193 -16.62 3.09 17.02
CA THR A 193 -16.77 4.53 16.85
C THR A 193 -18.17 4.89 16.34
N ALA A 194 -18.66 4.21 15.31
CA ALA A 194 -19.99 4.41 14.78
C ALA A 194 -21.08 4.12 15.84
N ALA A 195 -20.91 3.04 16.61
CA ALA A 195 -21.84 2.69 17.68
C ALA A 195 -21.86 3.74 18.81
N LEU A 196 -20.69 4.22 19.26
CA LEU A 196 -20.59 5.28 20.28
C LEU A 196 -21.24 6.57 19.81
N LEU A 197 -21.03 6.94 18.53
CA LEU A 197 -21.64 8.13 17.93
C LEU A 197 -23.09 7.92 17.50
N LYS A 198 -23.68 6.75 17.75
CA LYS A 198 -25.07 6.39 17.40
C LYS A 198 -25.38 6.58 15.92
N ALA A 199 -24.42 6.30 15.07
CA ALA A 199 -24.54 6.48 13.62
C ALA A 199 -25.58 5.52 13.02
N THR A 200 -26.38 6.03 12.10
CA THR A 200 -27.31 5.25 11.29
C THR A 200 -27.07 5.59 9.83
N LYS A 201 -26.58 4.61 9.05
CA LYS A 201 -26.16 4.80 7.67
C LYS A 201 -27.29 5.34 6.80
N GLN A 202 -27.00 6.43 6.09
CA GLN A 202 -27.87 7.02 5.09
C GLN A 202 -27.19 6.98 3.71
N PRO A 203 -27.95 6.97 2.61
CA PRO A 203 -27.39 7.15 1.27
C PRO A 203 -26.95 8.61 1.08
N HIS A 204 -25.77 8.79 0.48
CA HIS A 204 -25.24 10.10 0.09
C HIS A 204 -24.79 10.04 -1.38
N ASP A 205 -25.27 11.01 -2.17
CA ASP A 205 -24.99 11.16 -3.61
C ASP A 205 -24.39 12.54 -3.96
N ASP A 206 -23.91 13.24 -2.96
CA ASP A 206 -23.50 14.64 -3.03
C ASP A 206 -22.01 14.87 -2.72
N GLU A 207 -21.15 13.84 -2.85
CA GLU A 207 -19.71 13.90 -2.52
C GLU A 207 -18.97 15.07 -3.18
N ARG A 208 -19.46 15.56 -4.33
CA ARG A 208 -18.85 16.66 -5.09
C ARG A 208 -19.37 18.05 -4.75
N LYS A 209 -20.37 18.18 -3.82
CA LYS A 209 -20.97 19.47 -3.46
C LYS A 209 -20.22 20.20 -2.36
N TYR A 210 -18.90 20.23 -2.47
CA TYR A 210 -18.03 20.96 -1.53
C TYR A 210 -18.30 22.47 -1.59
N VAL A 211 -18.19 23.15 -0.46
CA VAL A 211 -18.31 24.61 -0.36
C VAL A 211 -17.11 25.18 0.39
N TYR A 212 -16.42 26.13 -0.21
CA TYR A 212 -15.28 26.79 0.42
C TYR A 212 -15.72 27.60 1.66
N PRO A 213 -14.94 27.53 2.77
CA PRO A 213 -15.23 28.35 3.96
C PRO A 213 -15.19 29.83 3.66
N SER A 214 -16.16 30.60 4.18
CA SER A 214 -16.25 32.05 3.94
C SER A 214 -15.13 32.86 4.60
N HIS A 215 -14.48 32.29 5.63
CA HIS A 215 -13.40 32.94 6.39
C HIS A 215 -11.99 32.53 5.90
N LEU A 216 -11.89 31.80 4.77
CA LEU A 216 -10.62 31.49 4.10
C LEU A 216 -10.10 32.74 3.39
N LYS A 217 -8.85 33.12 3.63
CA LYS A 217 -8.16 34.22 2.92
C LYS A 217 -7.63 33.72 1.60
N ARG A 218 -8.46 33.80 0.57
CA ARG A 218 -8.17 33.27 -0.77
C ARG A 218 -7.00 33.98 -1.46
N GLU A 219 -6.72 35.22 -1.08
CA GLU A 219 -5.66 36.05 -1.64
C GLU A 219 -4.25 35.50 -1.43
N TYR A 220 -4.04 34.64 -0.44
CA TYR A 220 -2.75 33.97 -0.22
C TYR A 220 -2.62 32.64 -0.97
N ILE A 221 -3.71 32.06 -1.46
CA ILE A 221 -3.67 30.73 -2.09
C ILE A 221 -3.58 30.90 -3.61
N PRO A 222 -2.61 30.22 -4.29
CA PRO A 222 -2.52 30.25 -5.75
C PRO A 222 -3.80 29.81 -6.44
N GLN A 223 -4.20 30.52 -7.50
CA GLN A 223 -5.46 30.25 -8.22
C GLN A 223 -5.53 28.81 -8.79
N GLU A 224 -4.41 28.25 -9.21
CA GLU A 224 -4.34 26.88 -9.71
C GLU A 224 -4.79 25.81 -8.70
N ILE A 225 -4.71 26.10 -7.40
CA ILE A 225 -5.21 25.22 -6.34
C ILE A 225 -6.73 25.22 -6.30
N PHE A 226 -7.36 26.39 -6.48
CA PHE A 226 -8.81 26.47 -6.63
C PHE A 226 -9.28 25.80 -7.92
N ASP A 227 -8.61 26.07 -9.04
CA ASP A 227 -8.92 25.46 -10.33
C ASP A 227 -8.83 23.93 -10.26
N PHE A 228 -7.89 23.40 -9.47
CA PHE A 228 -7.78 21.97 -9.21
C PHE A 228 -8.97 21.41 -8.44
N PHE A 229 -9.36 22.04 -7.32
CA PHE A 229 -10.49 21.56 -6.53
C PHE A 229 -11.83 21.84 -7.21
N ASP A 230 -11.96 22.86 -8.02
CA ASP A 230 -13.16 23.20 -8.78
C ASP A 230 -13.51 22.15 -9.85
N LYS A 231 -12.56 21.27 -10.22
CA LYS A 231 -12.85 20.07 -11.03
C LYS A 231 -13.90 19.17 -10.40
N MET A 232 -14.14 19.25 -9.09
CA MET A 232 -15.23 18.51 -8.44
C MET A 232 -16.60 18.84 -9.04
N TYR A 233 -16.78 20.06 -9.56
CA TYR A 233 -18.06 20.48 -10.12
C TYR A 233 -18.26 20.03 -11.57
N ASP A 234 -17.23 19.46 -12.21
CA ASP A 234 -17.32 18.94 -13.57
C ASP A 234 -17.85 17.50 -13.59
N PRO A 235 -19.11 17.28 -14.02
CA PRO A 235 -19.71 15.95 -14.05
C PRO A 235 -19.14 15.04 -15.16
N SER A 236 -18.31 15.57 -16.06
CA SER A 236 -17.69 14.77 -17.13
C SER A 236 -16.50 13.95 -16.64
N ILE A 237 -15.88 14.31 -15.51
CA ILE A 237 -14.76 13.61 -14.91
C ILE A 237 -15.31 12.50 -14.02
N SER A 238 -14.84 11.26 -14.18
CA SER A 238 -15.26 10.14 -13.30
C SER A 238 -14.71 10.28 -11.88
N ASP A 239 -15.39 9.72 -10.86
CA ASP A 239 -14.92 9.78 -9.46
C ASP A 239 -13.55 9.13 -9.30
N THR A 240 -13.29 8.02 -9.99
CA THR A 240 -11.99 7.34 -9.92
C THR A 240 -10.87 8.21 -10.48
N GLU A 241 -11.12 8.91 -11.56
CA GLU A 241 -10.16 9.84 -12.17
C GLU A 241 -9.95 11.06 -11.27
N LEU A 242 -11.04 11.75 -10.92
CA LEU A 242 -11.02 12.96 -10.09
C LEU A 242 -10.25 12.74 -8.78
N PHE A 243 -10.65 11.75 -7.98
CA PHE A 243 -10.09 11.56 -6.65
C PHE A 243 -8.69 10.91 -6.65
N SER A 244 -8.18 10.50 -7.80
CA SER A 244 -6.79 10.05 -7.98
C SER A 244 -5.84 11.17 -8.42
N GLU A 245 -6.37 12.30 -8.90
CA GLU A 245 -5.57 13.43 -9.38
C GLU A 245 -4.82 14.13 -8.24
N LYS A 246 -3.72 14.77 -8.61
CA LYS A 246 -2.89 15.59 -7.71
C LYS A 246 -2.43 16.84 -8.44
N GLN A 247 -2.33 17.96 -7.69
CA GLN A 247 -1.79 19.22 -8.18
C GLN A 247 -0.48 19.53 -7.47
N THR A 248 0.58 19.80 -8.22
CA THR A 248 1.85 20.25 -7.67
C THR A 248 1.83 21.77 -7.46
N PHE A 249 2.55 22.23 -6.43
CA PHE A 249 2.78 23.64 -6.14
C PHE A 249 4.17 23.82 -5.52
N SER A 250 4.59 25.07 -5.27
CA SER A 250 5.83 25.36 -4.54
C SER A 250 5.69 26.64 -3.75
N ILE A 251 6.16 26.63 -2.48
CA ILE A 251 6.31 27.83 -1.65
C ILE A 251 7.81 28.11 -1.53
N GLY A 252 8.34 29.03 -2.33
CA GLY A 252 9.78 29.23 -2.44
C GLY A 252 10.52 27.94 -2.86
N GLU A 253 11.45 27.49 -2.03
CA GLU A 253 12.24 26.27 -2.25
C GLU A 253 11.51 24.96 -1.83
N CYS A 254 10.29 25.06 -1.29
CA CYS A 254 9.53 23.94 -0.77
C CYS A 254 8.51 23.41 -1.81
N PRO A 255 8.83 22.36 -2.58
CA PRO A 255 7.90 21.76 -3.50
C PRO A 255 6.84 20.93 -2.76
N GLY A 256 5.61 20.96 -3.25
CA GLY A 256 4.48 20.29 -2.63
C GLY A 256 3.48 19.73 -3.61
N VAL A 257 2.57 18.95 -3.06
CA VAL A 257 1.46 18.32 -3.77
C VAL A 257 0.20 18.41 -2.91
N VAL A 258 -0.91 18.86 -3.49
CA VAL A 258 -2.26 18.74 -2.94
C VAL A 258 -3.03 17.66 -3.68
N GLY A 259 -3.99 17.07 -3.01
CA GLY A 259 -4.91 16.09 -3.59
C GLY A 259 -6.15 15.93 -2.73
N TYR A 260 -7.08 15.09 -3.14
CA TYR A 260 -8.32 14.86 -2.39
C TYR A 260 -8.13 14.04 -1.09
N GLY A 261 -6.91 13.69 -0.75
CA GLY A 261 -6.53 12.94 0.46
C GLY A 261 -5.62 13.68 1.44
N GLY A 262 -4.98 14.79 1.03
CA GLY A 262 -4.11 15.57 1.90
C GLY A 262 -3.08 16.40 1.14
N ILE A 263 -2.36 17.25 1.88
CA ILE A 263 -1.27 18.09 1.42
C ILE A 263 0.06 17.58 1.97
N HIS A 264 1.10 17.59 1.14
CA HIS A 264 2.46 17.28 1.55
C HIS A 264 3.44 18.16 0.78
N ALA A 265 4.28 18.89 1.50
CA ALA A 265 5.39 19.64 0.92
C ALA A 265 6.62 19.53 1.83
N ALA A 266 7.82 19.51 1.24
CA ALA A 266 9.05 19.54 2.00
C ALA A 266 10.22 19.98 1.11
N ILE A 267 11.17 20.73 1.67
CA ILE A 267 12.45 20.95 1.02
C ILE A 267 13.20 19.61 1.01
N PRO A 268 13.54 19.05 -0.16
CA PRO A 268 14.23 17.77 -0.21
C PRO A 268 15.67 17.89 0.28
N ASN A 269 16.16 16.85 0.97
CA ASN A 269 17.54 16.76 1.47
C ASN A 269 17.95 17.98 2.30
N TYR A 270 17.08 18.39 3.23
CA TYR A 270 17.24 19.57 4.05
C TYR A 270 17.90 19.23 5.40
N PHE A 271 18.90 20.04 5.76
CA PHE A 271 19.63 19.94 7.04
C PHE A 271 19.69 21.30 7.69
N PHE A 272 19.43 21.34 8.97
CA PHE A 272 19.53 22.55 9.76
C PHE A 272 19.91 22.22 11.21
N GLU A 273 20.70 23.09 11.77
CA GLU A 273 21.00 23.13 13.20
C GLU A 273 20.81 24.57 13.67
N GLU A 274 20.07 24.76 14.77
CA GLU A 274 19.74 26.06 15.33
C GLU A 274 21.01 26.89 15.62
N THR A 275 20.95 28.17 15.28
CA THR A 275 22.01 29.14 15.53
C THR A 275 21.49 30.30 16.39
N ASP A 276 22.38 31.21 16.76
CA ASP A 276 21.95 32.43 17.48
C ASP A 276 21.02 33.31 16.64
N GLU A 277 21.13 33.25 15.31
CA GLU A 277 20.38 34.08 14.38
C GLU A 277 19.16 33.37 13.79
N ARG A 278 19.25 32.06 13.52
CA ARG A 278 18.22 31.30 12.80
C ARG A 278 17.67 30.17 13.64
N VAL A 279 16.34 29.99 13.56
CA VAL A 279 15.58 29.00 14.33
C VAL A 279 14.60 28.24 13.47
N ILE A 280 14.22 27.04 13.89
CA ILE A 280 13.07 26.30 13.35
C ILE A 280 11.96 26.27 14.40
N ARG A 281 10.73 26.46 13.93
CA ARG A 281 9.48 26.24 14.69
C ARG A 281 8.58 25.29 13.91
N ASN A 282 8.06 24.28 14.62
CA ASN A 282 7.00 23.44 14.12
C ASN A 282 5.69 23.90 14.77
N LYS A 283 4.71 24.26 13.96
CA LYS A 283 3.37 24.71 14.37
C LYS A 283 2.36 23.66 13.92
N ASP A 284 1.96 22.78 14.84
CA ASP A 284 0.97 21.73 14.60
C ASP A 284 -0.41 22.18 15.08
N VAL A 285 -1.46 21.93 14.29
CA VAL A 285 -2.83 22.27 14.70
C VAL A 285 -3.34 21.20 15.67
N ALA A 286 -3.66 21.65 16.89
CA ALA A 286 -4.18 20.78 17.93
C ALA A 286 -5.46 20.06 17.49
N SER A 287 -5.44 18.72 17.44
CA SER A 287 -6.61 17.89 17.06
C SER A 287 -7.29 18.38 15.77
N TYR A 288 -6.51 18.65 14.72
CA TYR A 288 -6.95 19.38 13.52
C TYR A 288 -8.23 18.83 12.88
N TYR A 289 -8.24 17.57 12.45
CA TYR A 289 -9.42 16.98 11.80
C TYR A 289 -10.67 16.95 12.69
N PRO A 290 -10.59 16.59 13.97
CA PRO A 290 -11.70 16.75 14.89
C PRO A 290 -12.24 18.18 14.97
N HIS A 291 -11.37 19.20 15.01
CA HIS A 291 -11.80 20.60 15.05
C HIS A 291 -12.38 21.07 13.71
N LEU A 292 -11.85 20.61 12.56
CA LEU A 292 -12.50 20.83 11.26
C LEU A 292 -13.93 20.26 11.23
N MET A 293 -14.14 19.07 11.81
CA MET A 293 -15.47 18.46 11.88
C MET A 293 -16.44 19.28 12.74
N THR A 294 -15.98 19.87 13.85
CA THR A 294 -16.85 20.66 14.75
C THR A 294 -16.98 22.10 14.30
N LEU A 295 -15.89 22.82 14.09
CA LEU A 295 -15.89 24.26 13.79
C LEU A 295 -16.44 24.58 12.40
N CYS A 296 -16.18 23.69 11.41
CA CYS A 296 -16.68 23.86 10.04
C CYS A 296 -17.96 23.07 9.75
N GLY A 297 -18.47 22.31 10.72
CA GLY A 297 -19.71 21.55 10.58
C GLY A 297 -19.58 20.29 9.69
N TYR A 298 -18.39 19.68 9.62
CA TYR A 298 -18.13 18.51 8.78
C TYR A 298 -18.24 17.17 9.55
N THR A 299 -19.05 17.12 10.60
CA THR A 299 -19.42 15.84 11.23
C THR A 299 -20.28 15.00 10.29
N SER A 300 -20.24 13.68 10.45
CA SER A 300 -21.13 12.81 9.65
C SER A 300 -22.60 13.19 9.84
N ARG A 301 -23.34 13.32 8.75
CA ARG A 301 -24.80 13.52 8.75
C ARG A 301 -25.57 12.26 9.17
N ASN A 302 -24.85 11.15 9.36
CA ASN A 302 -25.40 9.88 9.84
C ASN A 302 -25.52 9.81 11.36
N ILE A 303 -24.92 10.76 12.11
CA ILE A 303 -25.10 10.86 13.58
C ILE A 303 -26.33 11.71 13.90
N PRO A 304 -26.96 11.53 15.08
CA PRO A 304 -28.18 12.27 15.44
C PRO A 304 -28.02 13.79 15.45
N SER A 305 -26.85 14.28 15.86
CA SER A 305 -26.48 15.71 15.82
C SER A 305 -24.95 15.85 15.97
N ALA A 306 -24.38 16.96 15.53
CA ALA A 306 -22.96 17.30 15.73
C ALA A 306 -22.58 17.29 17.23
N GLN A 307 -23.51 17.67 18.10
CA GLN A 307 -23.31 17.70 19.55
C GLN A 307 -22.85 16.35 20.12
N VAL A 308 -23.29 15.22 19.55
CA VAL A 308 -22.85 13.89 19.99
C VAL A 308 -21.33 13.72 19.84
N PHE A 309 -20.74 14.24 18.76
CA PHE A 309 -19.29 14.22 18.55
C PHE A 309 -18.57 15.22 19.45
N GLU A 310 -19.14 16.42 19.64
CA GLU A 310 -18.61 17.43 20.55
C GLU A 310 -18.56 16.93 21.99
N GLU A 311 -19.60 16.25 22.49
CA GLU A 311 -19.62 15.61 23.81
C GLU A 311 -18.50 14.57 23.99
N VAL A 312 -18.16 13.82 22.95
CA VAL A 312 -17.03 12.89 22.97
C VAL A 312 -15.70 13.63 23.11
N LEU A 313 -15.51 14.73 22.36
CA LEU A 313 -14.32 15.59 22.49
C LEU A 313 -14.18 16.19 23.87
N GLU A 314 -15.25 16.78 24.39
CA GLU A 314 -15.26 17.37 25.74
C GLU A 314 -14.96 16.31 26.82
N THR A 315 -15.59 15.13 26.72
CA THR A 315 -15.36 14.02 27.66
C THR A 315 -13.91 13.60 27.64
N ARG A 316 -13.29 13.51 26.46
CA ARG A 316 -11.85 13.23 26.31
C ARG A 316 -11.00 14.30 26.98
N MET A 317 -11.31 15.59 26.77
CA MET A 317 -10.56 16.69 27.38
C MET A 317 -10.68 16.68 28.91
N LYS A 318 -11.87 16.47 29.44
CA LYS A 318 -12.12 16.32 30.89
C LYS A 318 -11.34 15.13 31.46
N ALA A 319 -11.34 13.98 30.77
CA ALA A 319 -10.58 12.79 31.18
C ALA A 319 -9.06 13.05 31.17
N LYS A 320 -8.52 13.75 30.14
CA LYS A 320 -7.11 14.17 30.08
C LYS A 320 -6.75 15.09 31.26
N ALA A 321 -7.60 16.07 31.57
CA ALA A 321 -7.38 17.01 32.66
C ALA A 321 -7.47 16.37 34.06
N SER A 322 -8.35 15.39 34.26
CA SER A 322 -8.50 14.65 35.52
C SER A 322 -7.51 13.49 35.70
N GLY A 323 -6.68 13.21 34.71
CA GLY A 323 -5.73 12.08 34.73
C GLY A 323 -6.36 10.70 34.50
N ASP A 324 -7.61 10.62 34.03
CA ASP A 324 -8.26 9.38 33.60
C ASP A 324 -7.72 8.96 32.22
N LYS A 325 -6.56 8.29 32.28
CA LYS A 325 -5.84 7.82 31.09
C LYS A 325 -6.64 6.79 30.28
N ALA A 326 -7.47 5.98 30.92
CA ALA A 326 -8.23 4.94 30.25
C ALA A 326 -9.29 5.57 29.33
N THR A 327 -10.11 6.46 29.84
CA THR A 327 -11.11 7.20 29.04
C THR A 327 -10.44 8.10 28.00
N ALA A 328 -9.39 8.84 28.37
CA ALA A 328 -8.70 9.73 27.46
C ALA A 328 -8.09 8.99 26.24
N ASN A 329 -7.48 7.81 26.47
CA ASN A 329 -6.90 6.99 25.41
C ASN A 329 -7.98 6.32 24.53
N ALA A 330 -9.03 5.77 25.15
CA ALA A 330 -10.14 5.17 24.42
C ALA A 330 -10.84 6.19 23.51
N LEU A 331 -11.15 7.37 24.03
CA LEU A 331 -11.79 8.43 23.24
C LEU A 331 -10.84 9.09 22.23
N LYS A 332 -9.51 9.10 22.47
CA LYS A 332 -8.54 9.51 21.46
C LYS A 332 -8.63 8.60 20.21
N LEU A 333 -8.77 7.30 20.45
CA LEU A 333 -8.94 6.33 19.35
C LEU A 333 -10.22 6.60 18.57
N VAL A 334 -11.34 6.83 19.25
CA VAL A 334 -12.63 7.16 18.62
C VAL A 334 -12.50 8.41 17.73
N VAL A 335 -11.98 9.48 18.30
CA VAL A 335 -11.82 10.77 17.60
C VAL A 335 -10.98 10.64 16.34
N ASN A 336 -9.83 9.94 16.43
CA ASN A 336 -8.94 9.72 15.29
C ASN A 336 -9.55 8.79 14.23
N THR A 337 -10.36 7.82 14.65
CA THR A 337 -11.02 6.87 13.73
C THR A 337 -12.18 7.51 12.96
N THR A 338 -12.83 8.54 13.52
CA THR A 338 -14.06 9.14 12.95
C THR A 338 -13.80 9.66 11.52
N TYR A 339 -12.71 10.38 11.29
CA TYR A 339 -12.40 10.90 9.95
C TYR A 339 -12.26 9.77 8.90
N GLY A 340 -11.45 8.74 9.19
CA GLY A 340 -11.29 7.60 8.29
C GLY A 340 -12.60 6.86 8.02
N ALA A 341 -13.49 6.83 8.99
CA ALA A 341 -14.81 6.21 8.88
C ALA A 341 -15.75 6.98 7.93
N LEU A 342 -15.61 8.31 7.81
CA LEU A 342 -16.39 9.13 6.85
C LEU A 342 -16.19 8.69 5.39
N LEU A 343 -15.00 8.21 5.05
CA LEU A 343 -14.66 7.78 3.69
C LEU A 343 -14.77 6.26 3.48
N ASN A 344 -15.14 5.50 4.52
CA ASN A 344 -15.31 4.05 4.44
C ASN A 344 -16.76 3.68 4.13
N ARG A 345 -17.05 3.30 2.86
CA ARG A 345 -18.40 2.92 2.40
C ARG A 345 -19.08 1.80 3.18
N TYR A 346 -18.35 1.00 3.94
CA TYR A 346 -18.89 -0.09 4.75
C TYR A 346 -19.19 0.31 6.20
N ASN A 347 -18.88 1.55 6.59
CA ASN A 347 -19.12 2.07 7.93
C ASN A 347 -20.45 2.84 7.99
N ASP A 348 -21.09 2.84 9.16
CA ASP A 348 -22.33 3.60 9.37
C ASP A 348 -22.10 5.10 9.40
N LEU A 349 -20.87 5.56 9.67
CA LEU A 349 -20.47 6.97 9.59
C LEU A 349 -20.19 7.45 8.15
N PHE A 350 -20.29 6.59 7.14
CA PHE A 350 -19.93 6.93 5.77
C PHE A 350 -20.68 8.17 5.27
N ASP A 351 -19.94 9.24 5.04
CA ASP A 351 -20.43 10.52 4.54
C ASP A 351 -19.29 11.17 3.70
N PRO A 352 -19.21 10.81 2.43
CA PRO A 352 -18.05 11.18 1.61
C PRO A 352 -17.92 12.69 1.39
N LEU A 353 -19.02 13.44 1.31
CA LEU A 353 -18.94 14.90 1.23
C LEU A 353 -18.27 15.48 2.48
N MET A 354 -18.66 15.06 3.68
CA MET A 354 -18.06 15.54 4.93
C MET A 354 -16.58 15.14 5.01
N GLY A 355 -16.25 13.89 4.65
CA GLY A 355 -14.85 13.43 4.62
C GLY A 355 -13.98 14.23 3.64
N ARG A 356 -14.48 14.53 2.43
CA ARG A 356 -13.78 15.39 1.46
C ARG A 356 -13.67 16.83 1.97
N SER A 357 -14.74 17.36 2.56
CA SER A 357 -14.76 18.72 3.11
C SER A 357 -13.70 18.92 4.20
N VAL A 358 -13.56 17.97 5.13
CA VAL A 358 -12.49 17.98 6.14
C VAL A 358 -11.12 18.05 5.45
N CYS A 359 -10.90 17.18 4.47
CA CYS A 359 -9.60 17.06 3.82
C CYS A 359 -9.23 18.30 3.00
N ILE A 360 -10.14 18.80 2.15
CA ILE A 360 -9.89 19.96 1.30
C ILE A 360 -9.75 21.22 2.14
N THR A 361 -10.66 21.45 3.07
CA THR A 361 -10.63 22.64 3.93
C THR A 361 -9.36 22.68 4.78
N GLY A 362 -8.95 21.55 5.36
CA GLY A 362 -7.72 21.45 6.13
C GLY A 362 -6.49 21.81 5.31
N GLN A 363 -6.38 21.32 4.09
CA GLN A 363 -5.29 21.68 3.18
C GLN A 363 -5.27 23.18 2.88
N LEU A 364 -6.44 23.75 2.58
CA LEU A 364 -6.53 25.18 2.20
C LEU A 364 -6.16 26.11 3.36
N PHE A 365 -6.58 25.83 4.60
CA PHE A 365 -6.19 26.65 5.75
C PHE A 365 -4.68 26.55 6.06
N LEU A 366 -4.09 25.38 5.95
CA LEU A 366 -2.65 25.24 6.17
C LEU A 366 -1.84 25.89 5.04
N LEU A 367 -2.30 25.76 3.79
CA LEU A 367 -1.64 26.41 2.65
C LEU A 367 -1.75 27.94 2.75
N GLU A 368 -2.91 28.45 3.13
CA GLU A 368 -3.12 29.88 3.40
C GLU A 368 -2.12 30.39 4.44
N LEU A 369 -2.00 29.70 5.59
CA LEU A 369 -1.08 30.09 6.64
C LEU A 369 0.37 30.04 6.17
N ALA A 370 0.77 29.00 5.44
CA ALA A 370 2.11 28.85 4.93
C ALA A 370 2.50 29.95 3.92
N GLU A 371 1.60 30.26 2.98
CA GLU A 371 1.81 31.32 1.98
C GLU A 371 1.81 32.70 2.63
N HIS A 372 0.95 32.95 3.61
CA HIS A 372 0.93 34.21 4.37
C HIS A 372 2.24 34.42 5.13
N LEU A 373 2.73 33.40 5.84
CA LEU A 373 4.02 33.47 6.54
C LEU A 373 5.18 33.72 5.58
N TYR A 374 5.18 33.02 4.43
CA TYR A 374 6.22 33.17 3.42
C TYR A 374 6.22 34.57 2.76
N ALA A 375 5.04 35.13 2.51
CA ALA A 375 4.90 36.43 1.88
C ALA A 375 5.30 37.61 2.79
N ASP A 376 4.94 37.51 4.10
CA ASP A 376 5.05 38.65 5.01
C ASP A 376 6.32 38.63 5.88
N ILE A 377 7.07 37.54 5.92
CA ILE A 377 8.31 37.38 6.70
C ILE A 377 9.51 37.21 5.76
N PRO A 378 10.31 38.25 5.51
CA PRO A 378 11.45 38.17 4.60
C PRO A 378 12.48 37.11 5.03
N GLY A 379 12.82 36.19 4.11
CA GLY A 379 13.81 35.15 4.36
C GLY A 379 13.31 33.97 5.21
N LEU A 380 12.01 33.91 5.49
CA LEU A 380 11.38 32.70 6.04
C LEU A 380 11.39 31.62 4.95
N LYS A 381 11.63 30.37 5.40
CA LYS A 381 11.47 29.18 4.55
C LYS A 381 10.41 28.26 5.14
N ILE A 382 9.53 27.79 4.30
CA ILE A 382 8.67 26.64 4.64
C ILE A 382 9.54 25.39 4.47
N VAL A 383 9.89 24.75 5.58
CA VAL A 383 10.73 23.54 5.58
C VAL A 383 9.89 22.33 5.25
N GLN A 384 8.69 22.27 5.85
CA GLN A 384 7.75 21.17 5.68
C GLN A 384 6.32 21.65 5.87
N LEU A 385 5.40 21.08 5.09
CA LEU A 385 3.97 21.22 5.27
C LEU A 385 3.35 19.82 5.25
N ASN A 386 2.81 19.43 6.38
CA ASN A 386 2.14 18.14 6.57
C ASN A 386 0.62 18.33 6.62
N THR A 387 -0.09 17.22 6.83
CA THR A 387 -1.55 17.18 6.90
C THR A 387 -2.14 18.04 8.03
N ASP A 388 -1.36 18.32 9.08
CA ASP A 388 -1.80 18.93 10.32
C ASP A 388 -0.83 19.98 10.89
N GLY A 389 0.29 20.26 10.21
CA GLY A 389 1.29 21.18 10.72
C GLY A 389 2.20 21.80 9.65
N ILE A 390 2.87 22.87 10.07
CA ILE A 390 3.82 23.64 9.27
C ILE A 390 5.13 23.77 10.03
N MET A 391 6.24 23.41 9.39
CA MET A 391 7.58 23.67 9.91
C MET A 391 8.22 24.81 9.15
N VAL A 392 8.68 25.81 9.87
CA VAL A 392 9.30 27.01 9.30
C VAL A 392 10.69 27.26 9.86
N GLU A 393 11.62 27.73 9.00
CA GLU A 393 12.90 28.29 9.38
C GLU A 393 12.85 29.81 9.20
N CYS A 394 13.16 30.58 10.24
CA CYS A 394 13.18 32.05 10.18
C CYS A 394 14.32 32.64 11.01
N ASN A 395 14.53 33.96 10.87
CA ASN A 395 15.42 34.64 11.79
C ASN A 395 14.76 34.72 13.17
N ARG A 396 15.55 34.58 14.23
CA ARG A 396 15.08 34.69 15.62
C ARG A 396 14.41 36.03 15.92
N ALA A 397 14.86 37.09 15.24
CA ALA A 397 14.26 38.41 15.37
C ALA A 397 12.83 38.52 14.81
N ASP A 398 12.44 37.62 13.92
CA ASP A 398 11.14 37.63 13.26
C ASP A 398 10.09 36.75 13.97
N LEU A 399 10.44 36.10 15.09
CA LEU A 399 9.53 35.26 15.86
C LEU A 399 8.25 36.01 16.28
N GLY A 400 8.38 37.28 16.72
CA GLY A 400 7.22 38.10 17.09
C GLY A 400 6.24 38.32 15.92
N LYS A 401 6.76 38.46 14.69
CA LYS A 401 5.92 38.58 13.49
C LYS A 401 5.28 37.27 13.11
N LEU A 402 6.01 36.17 13.26
CA LEU A 402 5.47 34.81 13.06
C LEU A 402 4.30 34.54 14.02
N ASP A 403 4.47 34.84 15.30
CA ASP A 403 3.41 34.68 16.30
C ASP A 403 2.21 35.58 16.03
N GLU A 404 2.40 36.84 15.60
CA GLU A 404 1.32 37.75 15.21
C GLU A 404 0.43 37.17 14.10
N ILE A 405 1.05 36.61 13.05
CA ILE A 405 0.33 36.00 11.90
C ILE A 405 -0.40 34.71 12.37
N CYS A 406 0.28 33.87 13.14
CA CYS A 406 -0.32 32.66 13.71
C CYS A 406 -1.51 32.98 14.62
N ASP A 407 -1.38 34.01 15.47
CA ASP A 407 -2.46 34.45 16.38
C ASP A 407 -3.67 35.01 15.62
N GLU A 408 -3.45 35.75 14.53
CA GLU A 408 -4.54 36.22 13.65
C GLU A 408 -5.26 35.03 13.03
N TRP A 409 -4.49 34.06 12.51
CA TRP A 409 -5.02 32.85 11.89
C TRP A 409 -5.84 32.05 12.91
N GLN A 410 -5.34 31.85 14.15
CA GLN A 410 -6.04 31.14 15.22
C GLN A 410 -7.36 31.86 15.60
N LYS A 411 -7.33 33.17 15.78
CA LYS A 411 -8.52 33.96 16.12
C LYS A 411 -9.61 33.89 15.05
N ARG A 412 -9.20 33.91 13.77
CA ARG A 412 -10.12 33.87 12.64
C ARG A 412 -10.70 32.50 12.38
N THR A 413 -9.89 31.44 12.49
CA THR A 413 -10.29 30.07 12.17
C THR A 413 -10.88 29.32 13.36
N GLY A 414 -10.55 29.74 14.59
CA GLY A 414 -10.91 29.04 15.82
C GLY A 414 -10.03 27.81 16.12
N PHE A 415 -9.01 27.54 15.30
CA PHE A 415 -8.04 26.47 15.58
C PHE A 415 -6.99 26.95 16.56
N GLU A 416 -6.31 26.00 17.22
CA GLU A 416 -5.20 26.24 18.15
C GLU A 416 -3.93 25.62 17.57
N LEU A 417 -2.83 26.39 17.59
CA LEU A 417 -1.51 25.93 17.16
C LEU A 417 -0.67 25.56 18.39
N GLU A 418 -0.21 24.31 18.45
CA GLU A 418 0.83 23.86 19.37
C GLU A 418 2.19 24.13 18.74
N GLU A 419 3.14 24.65 19.49
CA GLU A 419 4.48 24.95 19.01
C GLU A 419 5.51 24.00 19.62
N ASP A 420 6.32 23.39 18.74
CA ASP A 420 7.54 22.69 19.10
C ASP A 420 8.76 23.42 18.51
N SER A 421 9.77 23.64 19.36
CA SER A 421 11.08 24.09 18.90
C SER A 421 11.90 22.92 18.40
N VAL A 422 12.56 23.07 17.26
CA VAL A 422 13.43 22.06 16.66
C VAL A 422 14.86 22.60 16.67
N MET A 423 15.75 21.96 17.42
CA MET A 423 17.15 22.34 17.50
C MET A 423 17.95 21.86 16.29
N LYS A 424 17.63 20.65 15.80
CA LYS A 424 18.31 20.04 14.65
C LYS A 424 17.33 19.21 13.84
N ILE A 425 17.43 19.30 12.52
CA ILE A 425 16.66 18.44 11.60
C ILE A 425 17.55 17.86 10.51
N ALA A 426 17.34 16.60 10.21
CA ALA A 426 17.84 15.92 9.02
C ALA A 426 16.63 15.36 8.26
N GLN A 427 16.33 15.94 7.10
CA GLN A 427 15.14 15.61 6.30
C GLN A 427 15.55 15.16 4.91
N LYS A 428 15.15 13.94 4.54
CA LYS A 428 15.23 13.48 3.15
C LYS A 428 14.05 14.01 2.33
N ASP A 429 12.87 13.85 2.85
CA ASP A 429 11.58 14.26 2.27
C ASP A 429 10.52 14.36 3.39
N VAL A 430 9.29 14.77 3.05
CA VAL A 430 8.18 14.92 4.00
C VAL A 430 7.86 13.65 4.82
N ASN A 431 8.22 12.48 4.31
CA ASN A 431 7.93 11.20 4.93
C ASN A 431 9.12 10.58 5.67
N ASN A 432 10.33 11.14 5.52
CA ASN A 432 11.55 10.57 6.11
C ASN A 432 12.41 11.69 6.70
N TYR A 433 12.36 11.85 8.02
CA TYR A 433 13.12 12.88 8.73
C TYR A 433 13.41 12.49 10.19
N ILE A 434 14.43 13.13 10.75
CA ILE A 434 14.87 13.04 12.15
C ILE A 434 14.89 14.46 12.71
N GLU A 435 14.21 14.69 13.82
CA GLU A 435 14.22 15.94 14.58
C GLU A 435 14.82 15.74 15.95
N VAL A 436 15.60 16.71 16.39
CA VAL A 436 16.11 16.79 17.77
C VAL A 436 15.52 18.04 18.41
N GLN A 437 14.82 17.85 19.51
CA GLN A 437 14.25 18.93 20.30
C GLN A 437 15.27 19.51 21.28
N PRO A 438 15.06 20.74 21.82
CA PRO A 438 15.92 21.30 22.86
C PRO A 438 16.03 20.45 24.13
N SER A 439 15.02 19.62 24.41
CA SER A 439 15.03 18.63 25.51
C SER A 439 16.01 17.46 25.28
N GLY A 440 16.56 17.33 24.07
CA GLY A 440 17.30 16.15 23.61
C GLY A 440 16.42 15.00 23.15
N GLU A 441 15.09 15.16 23.17
CA GLU A 441 14.18 14.18 22.58
C GLU A 441 14.37 14.10 21.06
N VAL A 442 14.41 12.88 20.53
CA VAL A 442 14.57 12.61 19.09
C VAL A 442 13.27 12.05 18.55
N LYS A 443 12.66 12.77 17.63
CA LYS A 443 11.52 12.31 16.85
C LYS A 443 12.00 11.75 15.51
N GLU A 444 11.57 10.54 15.17
CA GLU A 444 11.93 9.83 13.94
C GLU A 444 10.66 9.49 13.15
N LYS A 445 10.64 9.80 11.85
CA LYS A 445 9.52 9.47 10.99
C LYS A 445 9.99 8.88 9.66
N GLY A 446 9.26 7.87 9.20
CA GLY A 446 9.40 7.33 7.86
C GLY A 446 9.97 5.94 7.74
N GLY A 447 9.79 5.34 6.55
CA GLY A 447 10.18 3.96 6.27
C GLY A 447 11.68 3.69 6.35
N TYR A 448 12.53 4.72 6.21
CA TYR A 448 13.98 4.59 6.42
C TYR A 448 14.38 4.43 7.89
N LEU A 449 13.50 4.85 8.81
CA LEU A 449 13.77 4.98 10.25
C LEU A 449 12.92 4.04 11.12
N VAL A 450 12.05 3.25 10.50
CA VAL A 450 11.18 2.30 11.23
C VAL A 450 12.02 1.20 11.86
N LYS A 451 11.95 1.09 13.20
CA LYS A 451 12.62 0.08 14.02
C LYS A 451 11.70 -1.05 14.47
N GLY A 452 10.39 -0.90 14.27
CA GLY A 452 9.40 -1.89 14.66
C GLY A 452 8.10 -1.71 13.91
N ILE A 453 7.28 -2.74 13.84
CA ILE A 453 5.93 -2.66 13.31
C ILE A 453 5.06 -2.12 14.45
N SER A 454 4.65 -0.87 14.34
CA SER A 454 3.60 -0.30 15.18
C SER A 454 2.28 -0.51 14.49
N SER A 455 1.47 -1.42 14.99
CA SER A 455 0.04 -1.36 14.78
C SER A 455 -0.60 -0.65 15.95
N VAL A 456 -1.84 -0.25 15.82
CA VAL A 456 -2.61 0.43 16.85
C VAL A 456 -2.43 -0.27 18.20
N GLY A 457 -1.60 0.32 19.06
CA GLY A 457 -1.25 -0.26 20.35
C GLY A 457 0.24 -0.20 20.61
N ALA A 458 0.64 -0.38 21.86
CA ALA A 458 2.00 -0.12 22.34
C ALA A 458 3.00 -1.28 22.11
N TRP A 459 2.65 -2.30 21.36
CA TRP A 459 3.53 -3.43 21.11
C TRP A 459 4.55 -3.11 20.01
N LYS A 460 5.81 -3.44 20.30
CA LYS A 460 6.93 -3.25 19.36
C LYS A 460 7.41 -4.61 18.91
N ILE A 461 7.41 -4.83 17.61
CA ILE A 461 8.08 -5.96 16.98
C ILE A 461 9.22 -5.43 16.11
N ASN A 462 10.34 -6.15 16.09
CA ASN A 462 11.47 -5.78 15.27
C ASN A 462 11.08 -5.88 13.79
N ASN A 463 11.26 -4.80 13.06
CA ASN A 463 11.13 -4.81 11.61
C ASN A 463 12.41 -5.37 10.98
N SER A 464 12.38 -5.59 9.67
CA SER A 464 13.58 -5.97 8.92
C SER A 464 14.66 -4.87 8.97
N CYS A 465 15.91 -5.29 9.19
CA CYS A 465 17.08 -4.41 9.19
C CYS A 465 16.98 -3.23 10.17
N CYS A 466 16.51 -3.45 11.40
CA CYS A 466 16.39 -2.38 12.40
C CYS A 466 17.73 -1.67 12.69
N ILE A 467 18.84 -2.40 12.62
CA ILE A 467 20.18 -1.85 12.81
C ILE A 467 20.48 -0.70 11.84
N VAL A 468 19.96 -0.77 10.60
CA VAL A 468 20.17 0.28 9.59
C VAL A 468 19.47 1.57 10.02
N ALA A 469 18.23 1.49 10.54
CA ALA A 469 17.52 2.65 11.05
C ALA A 469 18.23 3.25 12.29
N THR A 470 18.74 2.40 13.17
CA THR A 470 19.54 2.81 14.34
C THR A 470 20.82 3.53 13.90
N ALA A 471 21.54 2.99 12.93
CA ALA A 471 22.76 3.60 12.39
C ALA A 471 22.50 4.97 11.74
N LEU A 472 21.36 5.13 11.03
CA LEU A 472 20.98 6.45 10.50
C LEU A 472 20.72 7.46 11.61
N ARG A 473 19.98 7.06 12.65
CA ARG A 473 19.72 7.92 13.80
C ARG A 473 21.03 8.37 14.45
N GLU A 474 21.92 7.43 14.80
CA GLU A 474 23.20 7.74 15.44
C GLU A 474 24.07 8.65 14.57
N TYR A 475 24.05 8.43 13.26
CA TYR A 475 24.78 9.28 12.31
C TYR A 475 24.27 10.73 12.30
N PHE A 476 22.95 10.94 12.13
CA PHE A 476 22.41 12.29 12.02
C PHE A 476 22.27 13.02 13.35
N VAL A 477 22.06 12.32 14.45
CA VAL A 477 21.92 12.93 15.79
C VAL A 477 23.29 13.16 16.44
N HIS A 478 24.15 12.16 16.44
CA HIS A 478 25.41 12.16 17.21
C HIS A 478 26.66 12.23 16.33
N GLY A 479 26.54 12.13 15.01
CA GLY A 479 27.70 12.08 14.10
C GLY A 479 28.48 10.75 14.15
N THR A 480 27.91 9.72 14.76
CA THR A 480 28.55 8.38 14.86
C THR A 480 28.60 7.74 13.48
N PRO A 481 29.77 7.29 13.00
CA PRO A 481 29.86 6.55 11.74
C PRO A 481 28.93 5.34 11.74
N VAL A 482 28.26 5.09 10.62
CA VAL A 482 27.32 3.95 10.50
C VAL A 482 28.02 2.61 10.75
N GLU A 483 29.30 2.52 10.39
CA GLU A 483 30.16 1.37 10.61
C GLU A 483 30.32 1.06 12.08
N ASP A 484 30.53 2.09 12.91
CA ASP A 484 30.75 1.93 14.35
C ASP A 484 29.48 1.41 15.03
N THR A 485 28.32 1.98 14.67
CA THR A 485 27.04 1.52 15.18
C THR A 485 26.74 0.06 14.78
N ILE A 486 26.97 -0.31 13.52
CA ILE A 486 26.63 -1.64 13.00
C ILE A 486 27.61 -2.67 13.53
N ASN A 487 28.92 -2.37 13.54
CA ASN A 487 29.94 -3.28 14.06
C ASN A 487 29.83 -3.49 15.57
N GLY A 488 29.39 -2.47 16.31
CA GLY A 488 29.21 -2.53 17.74
C GLY A 488 27.94 -3.23 18.21
N CYS A 489 27.05 -3.64 17.31
CA CYS A 489 25.81 -4.33 17.67
C CYS A 489 25.99 -5.84 17.66
N ASP A 490 25.66 -6.49 18.81
CA ASP A 490 25.73 -7.95 18.98
C ASP A 490 24.36 -8.63 19.01
N ASP A 491 23.26 -7.87 18.94
CA ASP A 491 21.90 -8.41 18.85
C ASP A 491 21.58 -8.81 17.41
N ILE A 492 21.58 -10.12 17.12
CA ILE A 492 21.34 -10.66 15.79
C ILE A 492 19.97 -10.24 15.24
N PHE A 493 18.94 -10.09 16.08
CA PHE A 493 17.58 -9.72 15.61
C PHE A 493 17.50 -8.31 15.03
N GLN A 494 18.48 -7.45 15.31
CA GLN A 494 18.57 -6.14 14.65
C GLN A 494 18.93 -6.25 13.16
N PHE A 495 19.49 -7.37 12.74
CA PHE A 495 19.93 -7.66 11.38
C PHE A 495 18.93 -8.50 10.59
N GLN A 496 17.91 -9.07 11.23
CA GLN A 496 16.95 -9.95 10.58
C GLN A 496 16.24 -9.31 9.38
N ILE A 497 15.95 -10.13 8.37
CA ILE A 497 15.08 -9.79 7.24
C ILE A 497 13.99 -10.85 7.14
N ILE A 498 12.73 -10.44 7.15
CA ILE A 498 11.62 -11.37 6.97
C ILE A 498 11.28 -11.44 5.47
N ALA A 499 11.72 -12.52 4.85
CA ALA A 499 11.47 -12.83 3.45
C ALA A 499 10.09 -13.47 3.30
N LYS A 500 9.24 -12.97 2.37
CA LYS A 500 7.88 -13.46 2.18
C LYS A 500 7.56 -13.68 0.71
N ALA A 501 7.09 -14.88 0.37
CA ALA A 501 6.38 -15.14 -0.87
C ALA A 501 4.90 -14.83 -0.67
N GLY A 502 4.37 -13.79 -1.34
CA GLY A 502 2.96 -13.37 -1.21
C GLY A 502 1.98 -14.43 -1.76
N ALA A 503 0.67 -14.25 -1.52
CA ALA A 503 -0.37 -15.23 -1.83
C ALA A 503 -0.43 -15.71 -3.30
N LYS A 504 -0.01 -14.88 -4.26
CA LYS A 504 0.05 -15.25 -5.70
C LYS A 504 1.19 -16.21 -6.07
N TYR A 505 2.05 -16.56 -5.11
CA TYR A 505 3.15 -17.49 -5.30
C TYR A 505 2.85 -18.78 -4.53
N ARG A 506 3.02 -19.93 -5.18
CA ARG A 506 2.76 -21.25 -4.56
C ARG A 506 3.94 -21.79 -3.76
N GLU A 507 5.17 -21.49 -4.21
CA GLU A 507 6.39 -22.06 -3.67
C GLU A 507 7.47 -20.97 -3.51
N ALA A 508 8.46 -21.28 -2.66
CA ALA A 508 9.71 -20.55 -2.54
C ALA A 508 10.87 -21.56 -2.54
N TYR A 509 12.04 -21.13 -3.05
CA TYR A 509 13.26 -21.92 -2.96
C TYR A 509 14.48 -21.02 -2.71
N HIS A 510 15.47 -21.60 -2.07
CA HIS A 510 16.77 -21.00 -1.81
C HIS A 510 17.82 -21.63 -2.75
N LEU A 511 18.71 -20.84 -3.30
CA LEU A 511 19.87 -21.37 -4.04
C LEU A 511 20.97 -21.70 -3.04
N VAL A 512 21.34 -23.00 -2.92
CA VAL A 512 22.44 -23.46 -2.08
C VAL A 512 23.39 -24.27 -2.97
N ASP A 513 24.65 -23.88 -3.05
CA ASP A 513 25.63 -24.43 -4.00
C ASP A 513 25.15 -24.46 -5.47
N GLY A 514 24.30 -23.47 -5.85
CA GLY A 514 23.68 -23.39 -7.16
C GLY A 514 22.50 -24.34 -7.38
N VAL A 515 22.10 -25.12 -6.37
CA VAL A 515 20.95 -26.04 -6.39
C VAL A 515 19.73 -25.35 -5.77
N GLN A 516 18.56 -25.57 -6.35
CA GLN A 516 17.29 -25.09 -5.81
C GLN A 516 16.86 -26.00 -4.64
N VAL A 517 16.82 -25.44 -3.44
CA VAL A 517 16.35 -26.14 -2.23
C VAL A 517 14.97 -25.53 -1.85
N PRO A 518 13.88 -26.31 -1.81
CA PRO A 518 12.59 -25.83 -1.37
C PRO A 518 12.66 -25.26 0.05
N VAL A 519 11.97 -24.15 0.30
CA VAL A 519 11.92 -23.50 1.62
C VAL A 519 10.49 -23.03 1.92
N GLN A 520 10.24 -22.66 3.16
CA GLN A 520 8.98 -22.06 3.59
C GLN A 520 8.65 -20.79 2.80
N ARG A 521 7.39 -20.40 2.78
CA ARG A 521 6.95 -19.15 2.12
C ARG A 521 7.33 -17.90 2.91
N VAL A 522 7.49 -18.03 4.22
CA VAL A 522 7.99 -16.98 5.11
C VAL A 522 9.23 -17.49 5.81
N ASN A 523 10.33 -16.74 5.70
CA ASN A 523 11.60 -17.12 6.31
C ASN A 523 12.25 -15.91 6.96
N ARG A 524 12.91 -16.12 8.12
CA ARG A 524 13.89 -15.19 8.66
C ARG A 524 15.23 -15.47 8.00
N VAL A 525 15.83 -14.42 7.44
CA VAL A 525 17.11 -14.53 6.75
C VAL A 525 18.07 -13.44 7.20
N TYR A 526 19.36 -13.74 7.07
CA TYR A 526 20.45 -12.82 7.34
C TYR A 526 21.40 -12.77 6.15
N ALA A 527 22.08 -11.63 5.95
CA ALA A 527 23.18 -11.56 5.01
C ALA A 527 24.34 -12.44 5.52
N THR A 528 24.99 -13.19 4.62
CA THR A 528 26.15 -14.03 4.94
C THR A 528 27.28 -13.79 3.94
N ALA A 529 28.52 -13.95 4.38
CA ALA A 529 29.70 -13.95 3.52
C ALA A 529 29.94 -15.30 2.83
N ASP A 530 29.19 -16.34 3.19
CA ASP A 530 29.30 -17.68 2.60
C ASP A 530 28.62 -17.73 1.23
N GLU A 531 29.43 -17.74 0.17
CA GLU A 531 28.99 -17.74 -1.22
C GLU A 531 28.22 -19.01 -1.65
N ARG A 532 28.20 -20.07 -0.83
CA ARG A 532 27.36 -21.25 -1.09
C ARG A 532 25.87 -20.92 -1.04
N TYR A 533 25.48 -19.96 -0.20
CA TYR A 533 24.10 -19.49 -0.06
C TYR A 533 23.83 -18.35 -1.03
N GLY A 534 22.90 -18.55 -1.95
CA GLY A 534 22.45 -17.53 -2.89
C GLY A 534 21.19 -16.81 -2.39
N LYS A 535 20.40 -16.29 -3.31
CA LYS A 535 19.11 -15.62 -3.03
C LYS A 535 17.96 -16.61 -2.89
N LEU A 536 16.88 -16.12 -2.25
CA LEU A 536 15.58 -16.78 -2.27
C LEU A 536 14.77 -16.34 -3.49
N PHE A 537 14.03 -17.29 -4.05
CA PHE A 537 13.13 -17.10 -5.18
C PHE A 537 11.72 -17.55 -4.81
N LYS A 538 10.75 -17.03 -5.54
CA LYS A 538 9.33 -17.37 -5.41
C LYS A 538 8.76 -17.76 -6.78
N VAL A 539 7.89 -18.76 -6.81
CA VAL A 539 7.28 -19.33 -8.02
C VAL A 539 5.81 -18.96 -8.09
N LYS A 540 5.38 -18.32 -9.18
CA LYS A 540 3.97 -17.92 -9.35
C LYS A 540 3.08 -19.15 -9.54
N ALA A 541 1.88 -19.12 -8.96
CA ALA A 541 0.90 -20.20 -9.09
C ALA A 541 0.33 -20.32 -10.52
N GLU A 542 0.15 -19.18 -11.22
CA GLU A 542 -0.54 -19.13 -12.52
C GLU A 542 0.29 -19.66 -13.69
N ASN A 543 1.62 -19.39 -13.73
CA ASN A 543 2.44 -19.62 -14.91
C ASN A 543 3.83 -20.14 -14.59
N GLU A 544 4.06 -20.61 -13.37
CA GLU A 544 5.34 -21.16 -12.89
C GLU A 544 6.56 -20.24 -13.04
N SER A 545 6.34 -18.97 -13.41
CA SER A 545 7.44 -18.03 -13.53
C SER A 545 8.09 -17.75 -12.17
N THR A 546 9.41 -17.69 -12.17
CA THR A 546 10.21 -17.42 -10.97
C THR A 546 10.55 -15.94 -10.85
N ALA A 547 10.53 -15.42 -9.63
CA ALA A 547 11.00 -14.07 -9.32
C ALA A 547 11.89 -14.12 -8.07
N LYS A 548 12.90 -13.27 -8.00
CA LYS A 548 13.68 -13.06 -6.78
C LYS A 548 12.76 -12.48 -5.70
N ILE A 549 12.95 -12.89 -4.45
CA ILE A 549 12.36 -12.15 -3.33
C ILE A 549 13.13 -10.84 -3.20
N GLU A 550 12.39 -9.74 -3.19
CA GLU A 550 12.97 -8.39 -3.26
C GLU A 550 13.71 -8.03 -1.96
N MET A 551 14.66 -7.10 -2.06
CA MET A 551 15.43 -6.52 -0.94
C MET A 551 16.31 -7.51 -0.15
N LEU A 552 16.52 -8.74 -0.62
CA LEU A 552 17.44 -9.67 -0.01
C LEU A 552 18.90 -9.44 -0.49
N PRO A 553 19.88 -9.76 0.37
CA PRO A 553 21.30 -9.79 -0.04
C PRO A 553 21.57 -10.81 -1.16
N GLU A 554 22.70 -10.66 -1.85
CA GLU A 554 23.11 -11.66 -2.87
C GLU A 554 23.37 -13.03 -2.24
N HIS A 555 23.92 -13.05 -1.02
CA HIS A 555 24.18 -14.23 -0.22
C HIS A 555 23.41 -14.09 1.09
N CYS A 556 22.48 -15.00 1.34
CA CYS A 556 21.67 -14.97 2.56
C CYS A 556 21.46 -16.37 3.13
N ILE A 557 21.47 -16.47 4.44
CA ILE A 557 21.24 -17.70 5.19
C ILE A 557 19.91 -17.64 5.91
N ILE A 558 19.17 -18.75 5.93
CA ILE A 558 17.88 -18.87 6.64
C ILE A 558 18.14 -19.33 8.08
N ASP A 559 17.42 -18.71 9.02
CA ASP A 559 17.38 -19.11 10.43
C ASP A 559 15.98 -18.95 11.00
N ASN A 560 15.15 -19.92 10.75
CA ASN A 560 13.78 -19.93 11.28
C ASN A 560 13.72 -20.36 12.75
N ASP A 561 14.74 -21.07 13.24
CA ASP A 561 14.78 -21.71 14.56
C ASP A 561 15.71 -21.03 15.57
N ASN A 562 16.27 -19.87 15.24
CA ASN A 562 17.17 -19.07 16.11
C ASN A 562 18.49 -19.80 16.49
N HIS A 563 19.11 -20.48 15.53
CA HIS A 563 20.36 -21.21 15.74
C HIS A 563 21.62 -20.39 15.45
N LEU A 564 21.48 -19.33 14.60
CA LEU A 564 22.61 -18.49 14.21
C LEU A 564 23.00 -17.52 15.31
N THR A 565 24.25 -17.08 15.22
CA THR A 565 24.83 -16.03 16.06
C THR A 565 25.23 -14.82 15.23
N ILE A 566 25.58 -13.72 15.88
CA ILE A 566 26.03 -12.51 15.19
C ILE A 566 27.31 -12.75 14.35
N ALA A 567 28.10 -13.78 14.68
CA ALA A 567 29.31 -14.14 13.93
C ALA A 567 29.00 -14.70 12.52
N ASP A 568 27.78 -15.19 12.29
CA ASP A 568 27.34 -15.74 11.02
C ASP A 568 26.84 -14.67 10.05
N VAL A 569 26.68 -13.41 10.55
CA VAL A 569 26.08 -12.29 9.82
C VAL A 569 27.15 -11.47 9.10
N ASP A 570 26.98 -11.28 7.79
CA ASP A 570 27.77 -10.30 7.03
C ASP A 570 27.29 -8.88 7.32
N LYS A 571 27.94 -8.21 8.26
CA LYS A 571 27.63 -6.81 8.64
C LYS A 571 27.88 -5.82 7.50
N GLN A 572 28.73 -6.15 6.51
CA GLN A 572 29.06 -5.25 5.41
C GLN A 572 27.84 -4.92 4.54
N PHE A 573 26.95 -5.89 4.33
CA PHE A 573 25.67 -5.65 3.62
C PHE A 573 24.84 -4.53 4.28
N TYR A 574 24.73 -4.55 5.60
CA TYR A 574 23.96 -3.57 6.35
C TYR A 574 24.66 -2.20 6.41
N ILE A 575 25.98 -2.18 6.47
CA ILE A 575 26.80 -0.97 6.36
C ILE A 575 26.56 -0.30 4.99
N ASP A 576 26.62 -1.06 3.92
CA ASP A 576 26.39 -0.53 2.57
C ASP A 576 24.96 0.00 2.40
N MET A 577 23.96 -0.68 2.99
CA MET A 577 22.58 -0.22 3.02
C MET A 577 22.44 1.08 3.82
N ALA A 578 23.06 1.18 4.99
CA ALA A 578 23.05 2.37 5.83
C ALA A 578 23.72 3.56 5.11
N ARG A 579 24.89 3.36 4.52
CA ARG A 579 25.61 4.37 3.71
C ARG A 579 24.74 4.86 2.54
N LYS A 580 24.07 3.94 1.85
CA LYS A 580 23.14 4.32 0.76
C LYS A 580 22.02 5.20 1.30
N ARG A 581 21.40 4.84 2.43
CA ARG A 581 20.33 5.65 3.03
C ARG A 581 20.83 7.01 3.52
N VAL A 582 22.04 7.08 4.09
CA VAL A 582 22.69 8.37 4.42
C VAL A 582 22.86 9.22 3.16
N ASN A 583 23.38 8.65 2.07
CA ASN A 583 23.52 9.35 0.81
C ASN A 583 22.16 9.83 0.25
N ASP A 584 21.10 9.03 0.38
CA ASP A 584 19.75 9.43 -0.02
C ASP A 584 19.24 10.63 0.81
N PHE A 585 19.53 10.68 2.11
CA PHE A 585 19.24 11.84 2.96
C PHE A 585 20.03 13.08 2.54
N LEU A 586 21.33 12.91 2.22
CA LEU A 586 22.22 13.98 1.81
C LEU A 586 22.02 14.44 0.35
N GLY A 587 21.14 13.79 -0.40
CA GLY A 587 20.95 14.07 -1.82
C GLY A 587 22.16 13.69 -2.68
N ILE A 588 23.08 12.90 -2.13
CA ILE A 588 24.28 12.45 -2.84
C ILE A 588 23.85 11.30 -3.77
N LYS A 589 23.77 11.61 -5.06
CA LYS A 589 23.54 10.54 -6.05
C LYS A 589 24.78 9.63 -6.08
N PRO A 590 24.58 8.29 -6.02
CA PRO A 590 25.71 7.40 -6.16
C PRO A 590 26.42 7.74 -7.48
N GLU A 591 27.73 8.02 -7.41
CA GLU A 591 28.54 8.02 -8.62
C GLU A 591 28.25 6.70 -9.31
N LYS A 592 27.86 6.75 -10.60
CA LYS A 592 27.74 5.54 -11.40
C LYS A 592 29.11 4.88 -11.29
N LYS A 593 29.25 3.88 -10.41
CA LYS A 593 30.47 3.08 -10.32
C LYS A 593 30.72 2.58 -11.72
N LYS A 594 31.70 3.15 -12.40
CA LYS A 594 32.36 2.45 -13.50
C LYS A 594 32.80 1.14 -12.85
N THR A 595 32.15 0.06 -13.20
CA THR A 595 32.50 -1.29 -12.73
C THR A 595 33.92 -1.53 -13.22
N THR A 596 34.89 -1.22 -12.37
CA THR A 596 36.26 -1.67 -12.55
C THR A 596 36.23 -3.18 -12.25
N ARG A 597 35.90 -3.96 -13.27
CA ARG A 597 36.26 -5.37 -13.28
C ARG A 597 37.75 -5.42 -12.94
N ARG A 598 38.09 -6.01 -11.81
CA ARG A 598 39.44 -6.43 -11.50
C ARG A 598 39.86 -7.42 -12.61
N THR A 599 40.44 -6.89 -13.67
CA THR A 599 41.09 -7.68 -14.68
C THR A 599 42.40 -8.19 -14.10
N LYS A 600 42.46 -9.50 -13.83
CA LYS A 600 43.72 -10.23 -13.85
C LYS A 600 44.42 -9.90 -15.19
N ALA A 601 45.60 -9.30 -15.08
CA ALA A 601 46.41 -8.99 -16.24
C ALA A 601 46.71 -10.26 -17.06
N MET A 602 46.13 -10.33 -18.23
CA MET A 602 46.64 -11.13 -19.35
C MET A 602 46.62 -10.23 -20.59
N ALA A 603 47.68 -10.32 -21.32
CA ALA A 603 48.13 -9.48 -22.43
C ALA A 603 47.02 -9.11 -23.42
N THR A 604 46.95 -7.84 -23.73
CA THR A 604 46.03 -7.14 -24.61
C THR A 604 46.29 -7.45 -26.07
N THR A 605 45.38 -8.16 -26.73
CA THR A 605 45.04 -7.90 -28.12
C THR A 605 43.68 -7.22 -28.13
N THR A 606 43.60 -5.99 -28.59
CA THR A 606 42.37 -5.21 -28.78
C THR A 606 41.48 -5.93 -29.80
N LYS A 607 40.49 -6.68 -29.30
CA LYS A 607 39.41 -7.24 -30.11
C LYS A 607 38.30 -6.19 -30.18
N THR A 608 38.14 -5.56 -31.35
CA THR A 608 36.97 -4.70 -31.64
C THR A 608 35.68 -5.48 -31.42
N GLU A 609 34.72 -4.90 -30.67
CA GLU A 609 33.44 -5.55 -30.43
C GLU A 609 32.62 -5.65 -31.72
N ASN A 610 32.05 -6.81 -31.99
CA ASN A 610 31.19 -7.02 -33.15
C ASN A 610 29.76 -6.43 -32.92
N VAL A 611 28.99 -6.34 -34.02
CA VAL A 611 27.64 -5.75 -34.01
C VAL A 611 26.70 -6.43 -32.98
N TYR A 612 26.81 -7.75 -32.79
CA TYR A 612 25.99 -8.49 -31.84
C TYR A 612 26.32 -8.16 -30.39
N GLN A 613 27.61 -8.02 -30.06
CA GLN A 613 28.03 -7.62 -28.71
C GLN A 613 27.59 -6.20 -28.40
N LYS A 614 27.67 -5.28 -29.35
CA LYS A 614 27.16 -3.93 -29.22
C LYS A 614 25.62 -3.89 -29.12
N LEU A 615 24.92 -4.73 -29.90
CA LEU A 615 23.47 -4.82 -29.87
C LEU A 615 22.94 -5.31 -28.52
N ILE A 616 23.60 -6.31 -27.90
CA ILE A 616 23.27 -6.76 -26.54
C ILE A 616 23.39 -5.59 -25.54
N LYS A 617 24.46 -4.81 -25.63
CA LYS A 617 24.61 -3.61 -24.79
C LYS A 617 23.53 -2.57 -25.04
N ALA A 618 23.10 -2.39 -26.30
CA ALA A 618 22.00 -1.49 -26.63
C ALA A 618 20.69 -1.92 -25.97
N ARG A 619 20.38 -3.22 -26.02
CA ARG A 619 19.20 -3.81 -25.38
C ARG A 619 19.22 -3.63 -23.87
N GLU A 620 20.35 -3.92 -23.21
CA GLU A 620 20.53 -3.71 -21.78
C GLU A 620 20.37 -2.23 -21.39
N GLN A 621 20.92 -1.30 -22.17
CA GLN A 621 20.79 0.13 -21.90
C GLN A 621 19.37 0.61 -22.11
N PHE A 622 18.65 0.10 -23.10
CA PHE A 622 17.25 0.47 -23.33
C PHE A 622 16.32 -0.08 -22.23
N LEU A 623 16.54 -1.31 -21.76
CA LEU A 623 15.82 -1.90 -20.61
C LEU A 623 16.01 -1.10 -19.31
N ASN A 624 17.19 -0.48 -19.16
CA ASN A 624 17.50 0.36 -17.99
C ASN A 624 17.10 1.83 -18.18
N ALA A 625 16.66 2.22 -19.37
CA ALA A 625 16.13 3.55 -19.63
C ALA A 625 14.67 3.62 -19.16
N ASP A 626 14.33 4.69 -18.41
CA ASP A 626 12.94 4.93 -17.97
C ASP A 626 12.12 5.50 -19.14
N VAL A 627 11.80 4.63 -20.11
CA VAL A 627 10.97 4.98 -21.28
C VAL A 627 9.51 4.73 -20.95
N GLN A 628 8.71 5.79 -20.98
CA GLN A 628 7.28 5.74 -20.64
C GLN A 628 6.45 5.43 -21.89
N LYS A 629 5.39 4.62 -21.72
CA LYS A 629 4.39 4.35 -22.77
C LYS A 629 3.38 5.49 -22.84
N THR A 630 3.41 6.30 -23.90
CA THR A 630 2.47 7.41 -24.09
C THR A 630 1.23 7.03 -24.88
N GLY A 631 1.30 6.03 -25.78
CA GLY A 631 0.18 5.54 -26.55
C GLY A 631 -0.89 4.89 -25.68
N LYS A 632 -2.17 5.20 -25.96
CA LYS A 632 -3.34 4.60 -25.29
C LYS A 632 -4.28 3.99 -26.31
N ASN A 633 -4.59 2.72 -26.18
CA ASN A 633 -5.68 2.08 -26.93
C ASN A 633 -6.98 2.25 -26.14
N MET A 634 -7.85 3.15 -26.61
CA MET A 634 -9.11 3.49 -25.94
C MET A 634 -10.15 2.35 -25.99
N HIS A 635 -10.03 1.40 -26.94
CA HIS A 635 -10.98 0.29 -27.08
C HIS A 635 -10.62 -0.92 -26.20
N LEU A 636 -9.32 -1.14 -25.97
CA LEU A 636 -8.83 -2.30 -25.23
C LEU A 636 -8.17 -1.91 -23.89
N SER A 637 -8.17 -0.63 -23.54
CA SER A 637 -7.73 -0.06 -22.26
C SER A 637 -6.29 -0.41 -21.85
N PHE A 638 -5.35 -0.49 -22.82
CA PHE A 638 -3.94 -0.69 -22.53
C PHE A 638 -3.05 0.43 -23.09
N LYS A 639 -1.86 0.61 -22.48
CA LYS A 639 -0.83 1.52 -22.95
C LYS A 639 0.19 0.79 -23.82
N TYR A 640 0.66 1.44 -24.88
CA TYR A 640 1.70 0.92 -25.76
C TYR A 640 2.75 2.00 -26.04
N PHE A 641 3.93 1.60 -26.53
CA PHE A 641 4.96 2.53 -26.95
C PHE A 641 4.60 3.15 -28.30
N GLU A 642 4.54 4.47 -28.37
CA GLU A 642 4.54 5.19 -29.65
C GLU A 642 5.95 5.20 -30.27
N LEU A 643 6.06 5.51 -31.56
CA LEU A 643 7.35 5.60 -32.23
C LEU A 643 8.25 6.68 -31.57
N ASP A 644 7.65 7.76 -31.11
CA ASP A 644 8.33 8.87 -30.44
C ASP A 644 8.85 8.50 -29.04
N ASP A 645 8.29 7.48 -28.40
CA ASP A 645 8.80 6.96 -27.12
C ASP A 645 10.09 6.15 -27.32
N ILE A 646 10.19 5.43 -28.43
CA ILE A 646 11.28 4.47 -28.69
C ILE A 646 12.47 5.10 -29.42
N VAL A 647 12.22 5.85 -30.49
CA VAL A 647 13.30 6.29 -31.43
C VAL A 647 14.29 7.24 -30.77
N PRO A 648 13.92 8.29 -30.01
CA PRO A 648 14.89 9.20 -29.42
C PRO A 648 15.85 8.54 -28.42
N PRO A 649 15.40 7.68 -27.47
CA PRO A 649 16.30 6.97 -26.59
C PRO A 649 17.13 5.92 -27.36
N ALA A 650 16.55 5.22 -28.33
CA ALA A 650 17.26 4.23 -29.15
C ALA A 650 18.43 4.86 -29.93
N ILE A 651 18.22 6.01 -30.57
CA ILE A 651 19.27 6.72 -31.31
C ILE A 651 20.41 7.15 -30.36
N ARG A 652 20.08 7.69 -29.17
CA ARG A 652 21.10 8.08 -28.19
C ARG A 652 21.94 6.89 -27.74
N ILE A 653 21.29 5.74 -27.49
CA ILE A 653 21.98 4.51 -27.08
C ILE A 653 22.86 3.97 -28.21
N PHE A 654 22.31 3.83 -29.41
CA PHE A 654 23.06 3.33 -30.57
C PHE A 654 24.27 4.20 -30.88
N SER A 655 24.10 5.53 -30.92
CA SER A 655 25.17 6.47 -31.13
C SER A 655 26.29 6.36 -30.09
N ALA A 656 25.93 6.19 -28.80
CA ALA A 656 26.89 6.10 -27.70
C ALA A 656 27.79 4.84 -27.77
N ILE A 657 27.32 3.78 -28.42
CA ILE A 657 28.06 2.49 -28.53
C ILE A 657 28.56 2.23 -29.93
N GLY A 658 28.43 3.18 -30.84
CA GLY A 658 28.91 3.07 -32.21
C GLY A 658 28.08 2.10 -33.08
N LEU A 659 26.76 2.25 -33.05
CA LEU A 659 25.82 1.57 -33.95
C LEU A 659 24.97 2.61 -34.71
N VAL A 660 24.65 2.30 -35.96
CA VAL A 660 23.78 3.13 -36.81
C VAL A 660 22.65 2.27 -37.38
N PRO A 661 21.37 2.58 -37.05
CA PRO A 661 20.23 1.93 -37.66
C PRO A 661 19.85 2.60 -38.99
N VAL A 662 19.72 1.82 -40.05
CA VAL A 662 19.24 2.25 -41.35
C VAL A 662 17.95 1.51 -41.66
N VAL A 663 16.86 2.26 -41.93
CA VAL A 663 15.56 1.69 -42.20
C VAL A 663 15.18 1.92 -43.67
N ASN A 664 14.79 0.86 -44.36
CA ASN A 664 14.34 0.85 -45.76
C ASN A 664 12.98 0.15 -45.85
N PHE A 665 12.16 0.60 -46.81
CA PHE A 665 10.88 -0.04 -47.17
C PHE A 665 10.85 -0.34 -48.66
N THR A 666 10.42 -1.55 -48.98
CA THR A 666 10.00 -1.96 -50.33
C THR A 666 8.47 -2.09 -50.38
N ALA A 667 7.91 -2.53 -51.50
CA ALA A 667 6.48 -2.77 -51.60
C ALA A 667 5.99 -3.85 -50.61
N ASP A 668 6.81 -4.82 -50.29
CA ASP A 668 6.46 -6.03 -49.53
C ASP A 668 7.18 -6.18 -48.19
N THR A 669 8.25 -5.42 -47.95
CA THR A 669 9.06 -5.57 -46.72
C THR A 669 9.56 -4.26 -46.16
N GLY A 670 9.57 -4.17 -44.80
CA GLY A 670 10.34 -3.19 -44.06
C GLY A 670 11.60 -3.83 -43.50
N THR A 671 12.77 -3.20 -43.65
CA THR A 671 14.06 -3.70 -43.19
C THR A 671 14.78 -2.65 -42.36
N MET A 672 15.30 -3.05 -41.20
CA MET A 672 16.24 -2.24 -40.41
C MET A 672 17.60 -2.97 -40.41
N THR A 673 18.62 -2.31 -40.92
CA THR A 673 20.01 -2.78 -40.83
C THR A 673 20.76 -1.96 -39.81
N ILE A 674 21.31 -2.61 -38.80
CA ILE A 674 22.19 -1.99 -37.80
C ILE A 674 23.61 -2.20 -38.18
N ILE A 675 24.37 -1.14 -38.36
CA ILE A 675 25.76 -1.12 -38.84
C ILE A 675 26.67 -0.78 -37.66
N ASN A 676 27.73 -1.57 -37.49
CA ASN A 676 28.79 -1.27 -36.53
C ASN A 676 29.74 -0.21 -37.13
N THR A 677 29.80 0.98 -36.49
CA THR A 677 30.63 2.11 -36.99
C THR A 677 32.13 1.81 -36.96
N ASP A 678 32.59 0.89 -36.12
CA ASP A 678 34.01 0.49 -36.05
C ASP A 678 34.39 -0.48 -37.16
N ASN A 679 33.43 -1.17 -37.74
CA ASN A 679 33.57 -2.06 -38.90
C ASN A 679 32.26 -2.08 -39.70
N PRO A 680 32.10 -1.26 -40.73
CA PRO A 680 30.84 -1.11 -41.49
C PRO A 680 30.36 -2.38 -42.21
N GLU A 681 31.21 -3.37 -42.42
CA GLU A 681 30.82 -4.67 -42.98
C GLU A 681 30.15 -5.58 -41.93
N ASP A 682 30.33 -5.26 -40.66
CA ASP A 682 29.74 -6.00 -39.54
C ASP A 682 28.33 -5.45 -39.25
N THR A 683 27.32 -6.11 -39.80
CA THR A 683 25.93 -5.65 -39.77
C THR A 683 24.98 -6.75 -39.30
N VAL A 684 23.82 -6.34 -38.79
CA VAL A 684 22.67 -7.22 -38.50
C VAL A 684 21.38 -6.61 -39.04
N SER A 685 20.54 -7.39 -39.67
CA SER A 685 19.29 -6.93 -40.27
C SER A 685 18.08 -7.58 -39.63
N PHE A 686 17.03 -6.77 -39.42
CA PHE A 686 15.71 -7.15 -38.98
C PHE A 686 14.73 -6.89 -40.12
N VAL A 687 13.93 -7.90 -40.50
CA VAL A 687 13.00 -7.81 -41.62
C VAL A 687 11.61 -8.15 -41.15
N ALA A 688 10.63 -7.33 -41.55
CA ALA A 688 9.21 -7.56 -41.27
C ALA A 688 8.40 -7.43 -42.56
N PRO A 689 7.33 -8.23 -42.78
CA PRO A 689 6.40 -8.02 -43.86
C PRO A 689 5.84 -6.62 -43.85
N PHE A 690 5.78 -5.93 -44.98
CA PHE A 690 5.18 -4.61 -45.10
C PHE A 690 3.94 -4.68 -45.95
N ASN A 691 2.78 -4.33 -45.37
CA ASN A 691 1.52 -4.21 -46.06
C ASN A 691 1.02 -2.78 -45.96
N GLN A 692 0.76 -2.15 -47.09
CA GLN A 692 0.15 -0.84 -47.11
C GLN A 692 -1.31 -0.92 -46.62
N ILE A 693 -1.65 -0.10 -45.61
CA ILE A 693 -3.02 0.00 -45.11
C ILE A 693 -3.87 0.75 -46.15
N ALA A 694 -5.04 0.23 -46.44
CA ALA A 694 -6.00 0.93 -47.33
C ALA A 694 -6.42 2.27 -46.67
N PRO A 695 -6.75 3.29 -47.46
CA PRO A 695 -7.26 4.55 -46.98
C PRO A 695 -8.47 4.36 -46.05
N ILE A 696 -8.48 5.04 -44.90
CA ILE A 696 -9.55 4.94 -43.90
C ILE A 696 -10.82 5.60 -44.46
N MET A 697 -11.93 4.89 -44.40
CA MET A 697 -13.26 5.43 -44.76
C MET A 697 -13.98 5.90 -43.49
N SER A 698 -14.58 7.09 -43.54
CA SER A 698 -15.42 7.60 -42.46
C SER A 698 -16.74 6.80 -42.36
N ASN A 699 -17.41 6.88 -41.21
CA ASN A 699 -18.74 6.25 -41.00
C ASN A 699 -19.83 6.72 -42.00
N THR A 700 -19.55 7.78 -42.75
CA THR A 700 -20.44 8.33 -43.81
C THR A 700 -20.05 7.86 -45.21
N GLY A 701 -19.06 6.94 -45.33
CA GLY A 701 -18.59 6.43 -46.63
C GLY A 701 -17.68 7.38 -47.40
N LYS A 702 -17.24 8.49 -46.81
CA LYS A 702 -16.23 9.39 -47.41
C LYS A 702 -14.83 8.93 -47.00
N GLN A 703 -13.89 9.04 -47.92
CA GLN A 703 -12.48 8.76 -47.65
C GLN A 703 -11.93 9.76 -46.64
N ALA A 704 -11.48 9.27 -45.47
CA ALA A 704 -10.96 10.11 -44.37
C ALA A 704 -9.47 10.36 -44.51
N THR A 705 -8.70 9.46 -45.16
CA THR A 705 -7.27 9.62 -45.43
C THR A 705 -7.00 9.40 -46.91
N ASN A 706 -6.06 10.14 -47.51
CA ASN A 706 -5.60 9.85 -48.87
C ASN A 706 -4.54 8.72 -48.86
N GLU A 707 -4.19 8.22 -50.06
CA GLU A 707 -3.24 7.10 -50.20
C GLU A 707 -1.85 7.44 -49.60
N MET A 708 -1.39 8.65 -49.74
CA MET A 708 -0.10 9.10 -49.16
C MET A 708 -0.14 9.13 -47.63
N GLN A 709 -1.26 9.54 -47.04
CA GLN A 709 -1.45 9.50 -45.59
C GLN A 709 -1.55 8.07 -45.07
N ALA A 710 -2.22 7.18 -45.81
CA ALA A 710 -2.29 5.75 -45.48
C ALA A 710 -0.90 5.10 -45.56
N LEU A 711 -0.11 5.41 -46.58
CA LEU A 711 1.27 4.97 -46.73
C LEU A 711 2.15 5.48 -45.56
N GLY A 712 2.09 6.76 -45.21
CA GLY A 712 2.80 7.37 -44.10
C GLY A 712 2.47 6.70 -42.77
N SER A 713 1.17 6.38 -42.53
CA SER A 713 0.74 5.66 -41.34
C SER A 713 1.30 4.25 -41.30
N SER A 714 1.31 3.52 -42.44
CA SER A 714 1.88 2.17 -42.54
C SER A 714 3.38 2.16 -42.25
N ILE A 715 4.13 3.13 -42.79
CA ILE A 715 5.57 3.29 -42.56
C ILE A 715 5.85 3.59 -41.09
N THR A 716 5.11 4.50 -40.47
CA THR A 716 5.25 4.86 -39.04
C THR A 716 5.00 3.65 -38.14
N TYR A 717 3.92 2.92 -38.42
CA TYR A 717 3.55 1.73 -37.67
C TYR A 717 4.62 0.64 -37.78
N MET A 718 5.08 0.33 -38.99
CA MET A 718 6.09 -0.71 -39.22
C MET A 718 7.45 -0.32 -38.66
N ARG A 719 7.84 0.95 -38.76
CA ARG A 719 9.09 1.45 -38.19
C ARG A 719 9.15 1.23 -36.67
N ARG A 720 8.02 1.39 -35.96
CA ARG A 720 7.93 1.09 -34.53
C ARG A 720 8.28 -0.38 -34.26
N TYR A 721 7.71 -1.32 -35.00
CA TYR A 721 7.99 -2.75 -34.82
C TYR A 721 9.43 -3.12 -35.16
N LEU A 722 10.03 -2.53 -36.16
CA LEU A 722 11.43 -2.75 -36.48
C LEU A 722 12.37 -2.34 -35.33
N TYR A 723 12.11 -1.19 -34.69
CA TYR A 723 12.85 -0.78 -33.50
C TYR A 723 12.58 -1.69 -32.29
N MET A 724 11.33 -2.12 -32.10
CA MET A 724 10.97 -3.05 -31.04
C MET A 724 11.69 -4.40 -31.21
N MET A 725 11.73 -4.96 -32.41
CA MET A 725 12.48 -6.19 -32.69
C MET A 725 13.99 -6.02 -32.49
N ALA A 726 14.57 -4.91 -32.93
CA ALA A 726 15.99 -4.66 -32.77
C ALA A 726 16.39 -4.55 -31.30
N LEU A 727 15.58 -3.89 -30.49
CA LEU A 727 15.80 -3.65 -29.05
C LEU A 727 15.20 -4.73 -28.14
N ASP A 728 14.52 -5.75 -28.72
CA ASP A 728 13.87 -6.85 -28.00
C ASP A 728 12.81 -6.37 -26.99
N ILE A 729 12.03 -5.35 -27.39
CA ILE A 729 10.99 -4.73 -26.56
C ILE A 729 9.74 -5.61 -26.61
N CYS A 730 9.34 -6.12 -25.43
CA CYS A 730 8.08 -6.88 -25.28
C CYS A 730 6.96 -5.95 -24.87
N GLU A 731 5.85 -5.96 -25.61
CA GLU A 731 4.56 -5.42 -25.18
C GLU A 731 3.64 -6.55 -24.74
N SER A 732 3.02 -6.43 -23.57
CA SER A 732 1.97 -7.36 -23.15
C SER A 732 0.72 -7.05 -23.96
N ASP A 733 0.48 -7.80 -25.02
CA ASP A 733 -0.74 -7.69 -25.85
C ASP A 733 -1.89 -8.42 -25.14
N THR A 734 -2.94 -7.66 -24.76
CA THR A 734 -4.19 -8.25 -24.27
C THR A 734 -4.93 -9.03 -25.37
N ILE A 735 -4.48 -8.94 -26.61
CA ILE A 735 -5.01 -9.71 -27.76
C ILE A 735 -4.66 -11.19 -27.61
N ASP A 736 -3.45 -11.53 -27.15
CA ASP A 736 -3.03 -12.92 -26.90
C ASP A 736 -3.81 -13.61 -25.79
N ALA A 737 -4.24 -12.87 -24.77
CA ALA A 737 -5.09 -13.40 -23.69
C ALA A 737 -6.51 -13.74 -24.15
N ASN A 738 -6.95 -13.28 -25.33
CA ASN A 738 -8.26 -13.53 -25.93
C ASN A 738 -8.19 -14.36 -27.23
N ALA A 739 -7.02 -14.76 -27.68
CA ALA A 739 -6.87 -15.63 -28.82
C ALA A 739 -7.53 -17.00 -28.54
N GLY A 740 -8.57 -17.32 -29.28
CA GLY A 740 -9.33 -18.58 -29.15
C GLY A 740 -10.63 -18.50 -28.35
N LYS A 741 -11.03 -17.34 -27.80
CA LYS A 741 -12.35 -17.18 -27.20
C LYS A 741 -13.38 -16.75 -28.27
N PRO A 742 -14.58 -17.36 -28.35
CA PRO A 742 -15.62 -16.91 -29.31
C PRO A 742 -16.07 -15.49 -28.93
N VAL A 743 -16.10 -14.62 -29.94
CA VAL A 743 -16.63 -13.26 -29.79
C VAL A 743 -18.11 -13.35 -29.43
N PRO A 744 -18.60 -12.73 -28.35
CA PRO A 744 -20.02 -12.67 -28.04
C PRO A 744 -20.74 -11.94 -29.16
N ALA A 745 -21.81 -12.54 -29.71
CA ALA A 745 -22.63 -11.90 -30.71
C ALA A 745 -23.27 -10.65 -30.14
N ASP A 746 -22.98 -9.50 -30.75
CA ASP A 746 -23.49 -8.18 -30.40
C ASP A 746 -25.03 -8.15 -30.53
N SER A 747 -25.74 -8.15 -29.40
CA SER A 747 -27.20 -8.13 -29.31
C SER A 747 -27.77 -6.72 -29.12
N SER A 748 -27.14 -5.68 -29.69
CA SER A 748 -27.66 -4.31 -29.64
C SER A 748 -27.61 -3.57 -30.99
N ARG A 749 -28.43 -4.01 -31.96
CA ARG A 749 -28.89 -3.12 -33.04
C ARG A 749 -30.39 -3.01 -33.00
N PRO A 750 -30.98 -1.84 -32.72
CA PRO A 750 -32.42 -1.65 -32.93
C PRO A 750 -32.74 -1.61 -34.43
N ARG A 751 -33.60 -2.53 -34.87
CA ARG A 751 -34.19 -2.49 -36.22
C ARG A 751 -35.02 -1.22 -36.37
N ARG A 752 -34.62 -0.35 -37.29
CA ARG A 752 -35.46 0.71 -37.83
C ARG A 752 -36.61 0.06 -38.60
N SER A 753 -37.86 0.16 -38.11
CA SER A 753 -39.06 -0.02 -38.89
C SER A 753 -39.44 1.31 -39.56
N GLN A 754 -39.62 1.26 -40.88
CA GLN A 754 -40.15 2.34 -41.71
C GLN A 754 -41.58 2.70 -41.30
N GLY A 755 -41.86 3.99 -41.36
CA GLY A 755 -43.12 4.55 -40.97
C GLY A 755 -44.29 4.26 -41.91
N SER A 756 -45.47 4.34 -41.35
CA SER A 756 -46.69 4.71 -42.08
C SER A 756 -47.49 5.67 -41.19
N ARG A 757 -47.88 6.77 -41.82
CA ARG A 757 -48.74 7.83 -41.27
C ARG A 757 -50.16 7.29 -41.11
N TYR A 758 -50.90 7.64 -40.06
CA TYR A 758 -52.21 8.25 -40.06
C TYR A 758 -52.69 8.56 -38.66
N SER A 759 -53.09 9.79 -38.42
CA SER A 759 -53.89 10.26 -37.29
C SER A 759 -55.32 10.48 -37.80
N PRO A 760 -56.32 10.93 -37.05
CA PRO A 760 -56.69 10.70 -35.63
C PRO A 760 -58.20 10.28 -35.55
N THR A 761 -58.73 9.90 -34.42
CA THR A 761 -60.02 10.43 -33.90
C THR A 761 -60.35 9.86 -32.50
N ALA A 762 -61.13 10.65 -31.81
CA ALA A 762 -61.51 10.65 -30.44
C ALA A 762 -62.60 9.64 -30.04
N SER A 763 -62.74 9.48 -28.75
CA SER A 763 -63.91 9.30 -27.87
C SER A 763 -63.77 8.02 -27.04
N GLY A 764 -63.69 8.10 -25.70
CA GLY A 764 -64.82 8.40 -24.84
C GLY A 764 -65.19 7.15 -24.06
N GLY A 765 -65.22 7.22 -22.71
CA GLY A 765 -66.06 6.34 -21.89
C GLY A 765 -65.36 5.54 -20.81
N GLN A 766 -65.28 6.06 -19.63
CA GLN A 766 -65.87 5.69 -18.34
C GLN A 766 -65.89 4.21 -17.89
N GLY A 767 -65.49 4.05 -16.66
CA GLY A 767 -66.00 3.05 -15.69
C GLY A 767 -64.96 1.97 -15.41
N GLY A 768 -64.53 1.77 -14.21
CA GLY A 768 -65.17 1.72 -12.93
C GLY A 768 -64.60 0.53 -12.17
N ALA A 769 -64.14 0.81 -11.01
CA ALA A 769 -64.16 -0.01 -9.80
C ALA A 769 -63.70 -1.48 -9.78
N ASP A 770 -62.77 -1.73 -8.97
CA ASP A 770 -62.82 -2.39 -7.63
C ASP A 770 -62.14 -3.75 -7.49
N ARG A 771 -61.31 -3.79 -6.46
CA ARG A 771 -61.07 -4.87 -5.49
C ARG A 771 -60.13 -6.05 -5.79
N THR A 772 -59.15 -6.04 -4.89
CA THR A 772 -58.64 -7.15 -4.04
C THR A 772 -57.89 -8.35 -4.69
N GLY A 773 -56.72 -8.54 -4.11
CA GLY A 773 -55.90 -9.72 -4.16
C GLY A 773 -54.46 -9.40 -3.74
#